data_523065e332f6bef1c76cd6c3e6f25ce5
#
_entry.id   523065e332f6bef1c76cd6c3e6f25ce5
#
_cell.length_a   1.000
_cell.length_b   1.000
_cell.length_c   1.000
_cell.angle_alpha   90.00
_cell.angle_beta   90.00
_cell.angle_gamma   90.00
#
_symmetry.space_group_name_H-M   'P 1'
#
loop_
_entity.id
_entity.type
_entity.pdbx_description
1 polymer ?
#
loop_
_entity_poly.entity_id
_entity_poly.type
_entity_poly.pdbx_seq_one_letter_code
_entity_poly.pdbx_strand_id
1 'polypeptide(L)'
;MKFGLAFWFTVMSCMAVRPPYHLHHALPNATDNDSTQADKARNTLPRVVNLKEVNVLAPRQLTQPTVAQALNEQRLIAGSTSLVQMSPLRQRLSTLKDALAMQPGVIIQEFFGLNDQPRLNIRGSGIQSNPQRRGVYLLQDGIPVNFADGSYIIGVMDPMTAHFVEVFKGANALNFGASTLGGAINFVSPTANKQHGANMLVKAEGGSYGYRAVAASMGYRWQTSDAHISTSYSAQDGHRLYNHNTRWSIAANYGLKNLNGHVENRTYLHFTWLKFQFPGPLNMQQLMDNPKQVNAGVDLPFSMGPNVLRDKPRRFARMIRVANRTGIRFNANSDLVAAVYYQYADDQFVFPITISIPHSYHHDGGLTVSYRLNTGKHNLRAGLVASAGQIDRRTYINKDGLESFMFAHDNLQARNLTLFAEDLIRLTSKLNFVADAHLVYNERNSSDRFPQPDLRPWYSHMSKKYRYFRSQSTTLNQHFSAFNPRIGLIYSPFKGEDVQVFGNLSRSYEPPTFDELVGTEVTTNINTSPKRLYAIALDKQTATTLELGSKGRTTRFSWNVAAYRSWVHNEILEVKDYVRGIKRTENYPTTLHQGVEVGLNAVVADNPWGINAGKLTLGGVYDFSDFRFSGGKYQGKRLAGIPQHYLNLSAEYEHSCGLSIAAQVEWKPGETPIDHTNTMFQPAYRVWNVRAAYALGKNISLYVEMKNVANSRYASSYVIS
;
A
#
# COMPACT_ATOMS: atom_id res chain seq x y z
N MET A 1 -25.86 35.12 -7.19
CA MET A 1 -25.73 33.68 -7.37
C MET A 1 -24.86 33.41 -8.61
N LYS A 2 -23.56 33.22 -8.43
CA LYS A 2 -22.67 32.68 -9.49
C LYS A 2 -22.15 31.37 -8.98
N PHE A 3 -22.72 30.26 -9.43
CA PHE A 3 -22.23 28.92 -9.21
C PHE A 3 -20.96 28.75 -10.05
N GLY A 4 -19.80 28.82 -9.41
CA GLY A 4 -18.56 28.41 -10.05
C GLY A 4 -18.47 26.88 -10.04
N LEU A 5 -18.78 26.26 -11.15
CA LEU A 5 -18.41 24.85 -11.40
C LEU A 5 -16.89 24.76 -11.39
N ALA A 6 -16.32 24.22 -10.32
CA ALA A 6 -14.90 23.89 -10.28
C ALA A 6 -14.68 22.56 -11.01
N PHE A 7 -14.43 22.63 -12.32
CA PHE A 7 -14.04 21.47 -13.11
C PHE A 7 -12.58 21.10 -12.81
N TRP A 8 -12.36 19.82 -12.51
CA TRP A 8 -11.03 19.26 -12.40
C TRP A 8 -10.55 18.86 -13.80
N PHE A 9 -9.69 19.66 -14.39
CA PHE A 9 -9.02 19.29 -15.63
C PHE A 9 -7.58 18.89 -15.30
N THR A 10 -7.21 17.64 -15.62
CA THR A 10 -5.82 17.22 -15.68
C THR A 10 -5.50 16.97 -17.15
N VAL A 11 -4.70 17.85 -17.75
CA VAL A 11 -4.25 17.71 -19.15
C VAL A 11 -2.83 17.18 -19.13
N MET A 12 -2.58 16.14 -19.91
CA MET A 12 -1.29 15.51 -19.97
C MET A 12 -0.80 15.28 -21.41
N SER A 13 0.50 15.45 -21.58
CA SER A 13 1.24 15.02 -22.77
C SER A 13 2.37 14.08 -22.36
N CYS A 14 2.45 12.93 -23.01
CA CYS A 14 3.49 11.93 -22.77
C CYS A 14 4.24 11.64 -24.06
N MET A 15 5.56 11.76 -24.04
CA MET A 15 6.42 11.44 -25.19
C MET A 15 7.28 10.23 -24.87
N ALA A 16 7.20 9.19 -25.70
CA ALA A 16 8.18 8.12 -25.75
C ALA A 16 9.13 8.37 -26.92
N VAL A 17 10.38 8.75 -26.64
CA VAL A 17 11.39 9.02 -27.66
C VAL A 17 12.24 7.76 -27.87
N ARG A 18 12.30 7.27 -29.11
CA ARG A 18 13.32 6.28 -29.53
C ARG A 18 14.47 7.04 -30.22
N PRO A 19 15.74 6.76 -29.89
CA PRO A 19 16.86 7.32 -30.63
C PRO A 19 16.92 6.77 -32.05
N PRO A 20 17.40 7.54 -33.06
CA PRO A 20 17.54 7.08 -34.42
C PRO A 20 18.62 6.00 -34.55
N TYR A 21 18.34 4.95 -35.29
CA TYR A 21 19.29 3.91 -35.63
C TYR A 21 20.34 4.46 -36.59
N HIS A 22 21.62 4.38 -36.27
CA HIS A 22 22.71 4.44 -37.24
C HIS A 22 22.93 3.05 -37.84
N LEU A 23 22.71 2.98 -39.14
CA LEU A 23 23.08 1.85 -40.01
C LEU A 23 24.60 1.84 -40.21
N HIS A 24 25.29 0.73 -39.96
CA HIS A 24 26.48 0.36 -40.67
C HIS A 24 26.62 -1.16 -40.80
N HIS A 25 26.57 -1.63 -42.10
CA HIS A 25 27.27 -2.73 -42.80
C HIS A 25 27.32 -4.12 -42.15
N ALA A 26 27.14 -5.21 -42.82
CA ALA A 26 27.23 -5.69 -44.21
C ALA A 26 26.63 -7.11 -44.26
N LEU A 27 26.10 -7.46 -45.40
CA LEU A 27 25.58 -8.78 -45.78
C LEU A 27 26.68 -9.84 -45.94
N PRO A 28 26.35 -11.15 -45.90
CA PRO A 28 26.13 -11.81 -47.19
C PRO A 28 24.88 -12.70 -47.27
N ASN A 29 24.50 -12.92 -48.54
CA ASN A 29 23.36 -13.60 -49.11
C ASN A 29 23.10 -15.04 -48.63
N ALA A 30 21.82 -15.38 -48.44
CA ALA A 30 21.26 -16.66 -48.86
C ALA A 30 19.80 -16.44 -49.31
N THR A 31 19.56 -16.82 -50.55
CA THR A 31 18.30 -16.92 -51.26
C THR A 31 17.38 -17.96 -50.63
N ASP A 32 16.10 -17.72 -50.41
CA ASP A 32 14.96 -18.10 -51.27
C ASP A 32 13.61 -17.96 -50.50
N ASN A 33 12.68 -17.43 -51.24
CA ASN A 33 11.24 -17.62 -51.27
C ASN A 33 10.47 -17.96 -49.95
N ASP A 34 9.77 -16.98 -49.40
CA ASP A 34 8.31 -17.07 -49.37
C ASP A 34 7.67 -15.66 -49.18
N SER A 35 7.15 -15.17 -50.29
CA SER A 35 6.29 -13.99 -50.32
C SER A 35 4.90 -14.38 -49.87
N THR A 36 4.36 -13.65 -48.92
CA THR A 36 2.96 -13.51 -48.48
C THR A 36 2.77 -13.72 -46.98
N GLN A 37 3.18 -12.73 -46.20
CA GLN A 37 2.50 -12.36 -44.93
C GLN A 37 3.06 -11.07 -44.29
N ALA A 38 3.48 -10.13 -45.10
CA ALA A 38 3.86 -8.80 -44.64
C ALA A 38 2.70 -7.82 -44.85
N ASP A 39 1.59 -8.04 -44.18
CA ASP A 39 0.58 -6.99 -44.01
C ASP A 39 -0.42 -7.42 -42.92
N LYS A 40 -0.12 -7.09 -41.67
CA LYS A 40 -1.07 -6.88 -40.57
C LYS A 40 -0.38 -6.66 -39.22
N ALA A 41 0.73 -5.94 -39.16
CA ALA A 41 1.17 -5.33 -37.94
C ALA A 41 0.36 -4.04 -37.69
N ARG A 42 -0.96 -4.17 -37.52
CA ARG A 42 -1.84 -3.08 -37.09
C ARG A 42 -1.61 -2.76 -35.63
N ASN A 43 -1.37 -1.48 -35.39
CA ASN A 43 -1.42 -0.76 -34.13
C ASN A 43 -2.30 -1.42 -33.08
N THR A 44 -1.73 -2.18 -32.18
CA THR A 44 -2.37 -2.55 -30.93
C THR A 44 -1.67 -1.78 -29.81
N LEU A 45 -2.39 -0.82 -29.22
CA LEU A 45 -2.16 -0.31 -27.87
C LEU A 45 -1.91 -1.48 -26.92
N PRO A 46 -1.15 -1.31 -25.81
CA PRO A 46 -0.86 -2.43 -24.93
C PRO A 46 -2.18 -3.11 -24.53
N ARG A 47 -2.49 -4.18 -25.20
CA ARG A 47 -3.58 -5.08 -24.89
C ARG A 47 -3.50 -5.46 -23.43
N VAL A 48 -4.64 -5.54 -22.76
CA VAL A 48 -4.85 -6.64 -21.82
C VAL A 48 -4.33 -7.88 -22.52
N VAL A 49 -3.15 -8.34 -22.13
CA VAL A 49 -2.47 -9.42 -22.82
C VAL A 49 -3.34 -10.65 -22.67
N ASN A 50 -4.05 -11.05 -23.74
CA ASN A 50 -4.59 -12.39 -23.84
C ASN A 50 -3.39 -13.33 -23.91
N LEU A 51 -2.91 -13.77 -22.76
CA LEU A 51 -1.92 -14.83 -22.66
C LEU A 51 -2.63 -16.16 -22.97
N LYS A 52 -2.87 -16.42 -24.25
CA LYS A 52 -3.00 -17.82 -24.71
C LYS A 52 -1.64 -18.46 -24.49
N GLU A 53 -1.61 -19.50 -23.66
CA GLU A 53 -0.45 -20.35 -23.38
C GLU A 53 0.86 -19.60 -23.23
N VAL A 54 1.17 -19.17 -22.03
CA VAL A 54 2.56 -18.92 -21.67
C VAL A 54 3.21 -20.28 -21.44
N ASN A 55 3.62 -20.95 -22.49
CA ASN A 55 4.70 -21.92 -22.40
C ASN A 55 5.93 -21.12 -22.00
N VAL A 56 6.23 -21.09 -20.71
CA VAL A 56 7.43 -20.44 -20.18
C VAL A 56 8.63 -21.30 -20.57
N LEU A 57 9.07 -21.17 -21.81
CA LEU A 57 10.36 -21.71 -22.27
C LEU A 57 11.55 -20.88 -21.72
N ALA A 58 11.30 -19.68 -21.23
CA ALA A 58 12.34 -18.83 -20.64
C ALA A 58 12.60 -19.21 -19.17
N PRO A 59 13.86 -19.35 -18.75
CA PRO A 59 14.20 -19.60 -17.36
C PRO A 59 13.61 -18.51 -16.44
N ARG A 60 13.11 -18.93 -15.27
CA ARG A 60 12.58 -18.03 -14.25
C ARG A 60 13.62 -16.94 -13.93
N GLN A 61 13.20 -15.67 -13.93
CA GLN A 61 14.05 -14.58 -13.44
C GLN A 61 14.05 -14.61 -11.91
N LEU A 62 15.23 -14.61 -11.30
CA LEU A 62 15.40 -14.78 -9.86
C LEU A 62 15.40 -13.47 -9.10
N THR A 63 15.90 -12.39 -9.75
CA THR A 63 16.05 -11.09 -9.09
C THR A 63 14.86 -10.17 -9.31
N GLN A 64 14.19 -10.24 -10.47
CA GLN A 64 13.04 -9.39 -10.79
C GLN A 64 12.00 -10.18 -11.60
N PRO A 65 10.86 -10.54 -11.00
CA PRO A 65 9.84 -11.33 -11.69
C PRO A 65 9.19 -10.52 -12.82
N THR A 66 8.85 -11.20 -13.91
CA THR A 66 7.95 -10.64 -14.92
C THR A 66 6.50 -10.74 -14.43
N VAL A 67 5.59 -9.97 -15.03
CA VAL A 67 4.15 -10.07 -14.74
C VAL A 67 3.64 -11.52 -14.91
N ALA A 68 4.07 -12.22 -15.97
CA ALA A 68 3.68 -13.59 -16.21
C ALA A 68 4.18 -14.55 -15.10
N GLN A 69 5.42 -14.36 -14.63
CA GLN A 69 5.96 -15.14 -13.51
C GLN A 69 5.21 -14.85 -12.22
N ALA A 70 4.95 -13.57 -11.90
CA ALA A 70 4.20 -13.17 -10.71
C ALA A 70 2.79 -13.78 -10.71
N LEU A 71 2.08 -13.75 -11.84
CA LEU A 71 0.78 -14.40 -12.00
C LEU A 71 0.87 -15.93 -11.80
N ASN A 72 1.90 -16.58 -12.37
CA ASN A 72 2.09 -18.02 -12.19
C ASN A 72 2.42 -18.40 -10.74
N GLU A 73 3.20 -17.57 -10.02
CA GLU A 73 3.47 -17.77 -8.60
C GLU A 73 2.21 -17.58 -7.75
N GLN A 74 1.37 -16.60 -8.08
CA GLN A 74 0.09 -16.41 -7.39
C GLN A 74 -0.91 -17.56 -7.59
N ARG A 75 -0.79 -18.32 -8.68
CA ARG A 75 -1.57 -19.56 -8.89
C ARG A 75 -1.21 -20.69 -7.92
N LEU A 76 0.00 -20.68 -7.39
CA LEU A 76 0.45 -21.67 -6.42
C LEU A 76 0.00 -21.36 -4.98
N ILE A 77 -0.67 -20.22 -4.76
CA ILE A 77 -1.15 -19.80 -3.46
C ILE A 77 -2.62 -20.21 -3.30
N ALA A 78 -2.91 -21.02 -2.28
CA ALA A 78 -4.26 -21.41 -1.89
C ALA A 78 -4.95 -20.26 -1.13
N GLY A 79 -5.21 -19.14 -1.82
CA GLY A 79 -5.77 -17.95 -1.19
C GLY A 79 -5.95 -16.79 -2.15
N SER A 80 -6.56 -15.72 -1.64
CA SER A 80 -6.85 -14.50 -2.41
C SER A 80 -5.59 -13.67 -2.62
N THR A 81 -5.25 -13.46 -3.87
CA THR A 81 -4.14 -12.61 -4.34
C THR A 81 -4.58 -11.82 -5.55
N SER A 82 -3.99 -10.66 -5.78
CA SER A 82 -4.24 -9.91 -7.00
C SER A 82 -2.97 -9.21 -7.51
N LEU A 83 -2.94 -8.88 -8.81
CA LEU A 83 -1.86 -8.18 -9.47
C LEU A 83 -2.43 -7.06 -10.34
N VAL A 84 -1.86 -5.87 -10.19
CA VAL A 84 -2.21 -4.67 -10.96
C VAL A 84 -1.02 -4.22 -11.77
N GLN A 85 -1.16 -4.16 -13.08
CA GLN A 85 -0.15 -3.52 -13.93
C GLN A 85 -0.34 -2.00 -13.93
N MET A 86 0.74 -1.26 -13.73
CA MET A 86 0.70 0.19 -13.77
C MET A 86 0.67 0.67 -15.23
N SER A 87 -0.32 1.52 -15.55
CA SER A 87 -0.49 2.11 -16.88
C SER A 87 -0.36 3.64 -16.81
N PRO A 88 0.87 4.16 -16.71
CA PRO A 88 1.09 5.60 -16.46
C PRO A 88 0.62 6.50 -17.62
N LEU A 89 0.44 5.98 -18.82
CA LEU A 89 0.14 6.77 -20.03
C LEU A 89 -1.32 7.20 -20.17
N ARG A 90 -2.24 6.60 -19.41
CA ARG A 90 -3.69 6.77 -19.65
C ARG A 90 -4.46 7.27 -18.43
N GLN A 91 -3.81 7.38 -17.28
CA GLN A 91 -4.46 7.77 -16.04
C GLN A 91 -3.48 8.38 -15.05
N ARG A 92 -4.02 9.13 -14.10
CA ARG A 92 -3.26 9.56 -12.93
C ARG A 92 -2.85 8.34 -12.09
N LEU A 93 -1.63 8.36 -11.57
CA LEU A 93 -1.10 7.34 -10.65
C LEU A 93 -0.37 7.99 -9.46
N SER A 94 -0.80 9.19 -9.08
CA SER A 94 -0.13 9.95 -8.04
C SER A 94 -0.43 9.48 -6.63
N THR A 95 -1.51 8.71 -6.42
CA THR A 95 -1.89 8.19 -5.10
C THR A 95 -1.99 6.66 -5.12
N LEU A 96 -1.93 6.06 -3.94
CA LEU A 96 -2.19 4.62 -3.78
C LEU A 96 -3.64 4.27 -4.18
N LYS A 97 -4.57 5.18 -3.95
CA LYS A 97 -5.97 5.00 -4.35
C LYS A 97 -6.12 4.93 -5.87
N ASP A 98 -5.38 5.77 -6.62
CA ASP A 98 -5.36 5.69 -8.09
C ASP A 98 -4.89 4.31 -8.59
N ALA A 99 -3.94 3.69 -7.88
CA ALA A 99 -3.39 2.39 -8.25
C ALA A 99 -4.22 1.19 -7.80
N LEU A 100 -4.82 1.23 -6.61
CA LEU A 100 -5.34 0.05 -5.93
C LEU A 100 -6.86 0.08 -5.68
N ALA A 101 -7.58 1.16 -6.02
CA ALA A 101 -9.02 1.28 -5.74
C ALA A 101 -9.88 0.19 -6.40
N MET A 102 -9.42 -0.41 -7.50
CA MET A 102 -10.10 -1.49 -8.21
C MET A 102 -9.60 -2.89 -7.79
N GLN A 103 -9.03 -3.01 -6.57
CA GLN A 103 -8.59 -4.30 -6.03
C GLN A 103 -9.56 -4.80 -4.96
N PRO A 104 -10.17 -5.99 -5.12
CA PRO A 104 -11.10 -6.52 -4.13
C PRO A 104 -10.39 -6.71 -2.78
N GLY A 105 -11.07 -6.39 -1.69
CA GLY A 105 -10.55 -6.48 -0.32
C GLY A 105 -9.53 -5.41 0.05
N VAL A 106 -9.34 -4.38 -0.78
CA VAL A 106 -8.44 -3.24 -0.51
C VAL A 106 -9.24 -1.95 -0.49
N ILE A 107 -9.40 -1.35 0.68
CA ILE A 107 -10.10 -0.07 0.84
C ILE A 107 -9.10 0.99 1.25
N ILE A 108 -9.00 2.07 0.47
CA ILE A 108 -8.10 3.19 0.72
C ILE A 108 -8.89 4.43 1.02
N GLN A 109 -8.69 4.98 2.22
CA GLN A 109 -9.32 6.21 2.69
C GLN A 109 -8.26 7.31 2.76
N GLU A 110 -8.34 8.26 1.83
CA GLU A 110 -7.45 9.42 1.79
C GLU A 110 -7.89 10.43 2.87
N PHE A 111 -6.92 10.94 3.65
CA PHE A 111 -7.18 11.88 4.75
C PHE A 111 -7.03 13.34 4.32
N PHE A 112 -5.92 13.67 3.68
CA PHE A 112 -5.50 15.06 3.56
C PHE A 112 -5.11 15.46 2.13
N GLY A 113 -5.13 14.54 1.17
CA GLY A 113 -4.83 14.86 -0.23
C GLY A 113 -3.82 13.93 -0.89
N LEU A 114 -3.06 14.46 -1.83
CA LEU A 114 -2.33 13.68 -2.83
C LEU A 114 -1.27 12.73 -2.26
N ASN A 115 -0.47 13.19 -1.31
CA ASN A 115 0.70 12.46 -0.81
C ASN A 115 0.61 12.20 0.70
N ASP A 116 -0.59 12.00 1.19
CA ASP A 116 -0.84 11.86 2.62
C ASP A 116 -0.50 10.47 3.17
N GLN A 117 -0.93 10.25 4.40
CA GLN A 117 -0.90 8.97 5.10
C GLN A 117 -2.31 8.35 5.03
N PRO A 118 -2.74 7.73 3.90
CA PRO A 118 -4.07 7.16 3.80
C PRO A 118 -4.22 5.98 4.75
N ARG A 119 -5.45 5.69 5.15
CA ARG A 119 -5.76 4.37 5.71
C ARG A 119 -5.82 3.36 4.59
N LEU A 120 -5.00 2.34 4.73
CA LEU A 120 -4.94 1.19 3.83
C LEU A 120 -5.53 0.00 4.57
N ASN A 121 -6.75 -0.33 4.24
CA ASN A 121 -7.47 -1.44 4.86
C ASN A 121 -7.40 -2.68 3.98
N ILE A 122 -6.89 -3.77 4.55
CA ILE A 122 -7.04 -5.12 4.04
C ILE A 122 -7.65 -5.95 5.18
N ARG A 123 -8.91 -6.37 5.02
CA ARG A 123 -9.65 -7.19 6.01
C ARG A 123 -9.67 -6.59 7.43
N GLY A 124 -9.68 -5.26 7.53
CA GLY A 124 -9.81 -4.54 8.80
C GLY A 124 -8.53 -4.36 9.59
N SER A 125 -7.39 -4.86 9.11
CA SER A 125 -6.15 -4.82 9.88
C SER A 125 -5.58 -3.41 9.98
N GLY A 126 -5.19 -3.02 11.20
CA GLY A 126 -4.51 -1.76 11.50
C GLY A 126 -5.34 -0.47 11.39
N ILE A 127 -6.59 -0.55 10.96
CA ILE A 127 -7.43 0.63 10.69
C ILE A 127 -7.80 1.41 11.96
N GLN A 128 -7.71 0.78 13.11
CA GLN A 128 -8.13 1.35 14.39
C GLN A 128 -7.18 2.40 14.95
N SER A 129 -6.00 2.60 14.36
CA SER A 129 -5.05 3.64 14.78
C SER A 129 -5.18 4.92 13.93
N ASN A 130 -4.88 6.08 14.56
CA ASN A 130 -4.90 7.39 13.92
C ASN A 130 -3.56 8.11 14.16
N PRO A 131 -2.68 8.22 13.15
CA PRO A 131 -2.76 7.64 11.80
C PRO A 131 -2.45 6.15 11.80
N GLN A 132 -2.89 5.46 10.75
CA GLN A 132 -2.52 4.07 10.57
C GLN A 132 -1.04 3.93 10.25
N ARG A 133 -0.32 3.09 11.00
CA ARG A 133 1.11 2.81 10.80
C ARG A 133 1.45 1.33 10.81
N ARG A 134 0.47 0.44 10.92
CA ARG A 134 0.61 -1.01 10.96
C ARG A 134 -0.54 -1.72 10.25
N GLY A 135 -0.56 -3.04 10.25
CA GLY A 135 -1.65 -3.88 9.74
C GLY A 135 -1.43 -4.39 8.32
N VAL A 136 -0.50 -3.80 7.56
CA VAL A 136 -0.12 -4.23 6.22
C VAL A 136 1.40 -4.28 6.11
N TYR A 137 1.92 -5.32 5.45
CA TYR A 137 3.34 -5.46 5.17
C TYR A 137 3.65 -4.91 3.79
N LEU A 138 4.44 -3.85 3.74
CA LEU A 138 4.84 -3.20 2.50
C LEU A 138 6.15 -3.79 2.00
N LEU A 139 6.19 -4.13 0.73
CA LEU A 139 7.35 -4.66 0.05
C LEU A 139 7.67 -3.79 -1.17
N GLN A 140 8.94 -3.68 -1.46
CA GLN A 140 9.43 -3.16 -2.73
C GLN A 140 10.42 -4.14 -3.32
N ASP A 141 10.11 -4.65 -4.52
CA ASP A 141 10.89 -5.68 -5.19
C ASP A 141 11.01 -7.00 -4.35
N GLY A 142 9.97 -7.31 -3.56
CA GLY A 142 9.93 -8.47 -2.68
C GLY A 142 10.76 -8.33 -1.40
N ILE A 143 11.23 -7.12 -1.07
CA ILE A 143 12.07 -6.81 0.08
C ILE A 143 11.29 -5.87 1.02
N PRO A 144 11.29 -6.11 2.36
CA PRO A 144 10.51 -5.32 3.32
C PRO A 144 10.82 -3.82 3.28
N VAL A 145 9.77 -2.98 3.39
CA VAL A 145 9.85 -1.52 3.54
C VAL A 145 9.45 -1.08 4.95
N ASN A 146 8.62 -1.88 5.63
CA ASN A 146 8.31 -1.62 7.04
C ASN A 146 9.60 -1.52 7.85
N PHE A 147 9.60 -0.64 8.85
CA PHE A 147 10.64 -0.60 9.87
C PHE A 147 10.63 -1.90 10.70
N ALA A 148 11.70 -2.16 11.42
CA ALA A 148 11.82 -3.41 12.15
C ALA A 148 10.75 -3.59 13.24
N ASP A 149 10.17 -2.52 13.76
CA ASP A 149 9.04 -2.60 14.69
C ASP A 149 7.69 -2.95 14.03
N GLY A 150 7.63 -3.01 12.69
CA GLY A 150 6.43 -3.28 11.89
C GLY A 150 5.72 -2.02 11.38
N SER A 151 6.09 -0.85 11.88
CA SER A 151 5.51 0.42 11.42
C SER A 151 5.99 0.82 10.01
N TYR A 152 5.31 1.77 9.38
CA TYR A 152 5.65 2.25 8.04
C TYR A 152 5.24 3.71 7.79
N ILE A 153 5.84 4.30 6.77
CA ILE A 153 5.45 5.57 6.18
C ILE A 153 4.86 5.28 4.80
N ILE A 154 3.55 5.10 4.70
CA ILE A 154 2.90 4.68 3.45
C ILE A 154 3.14 5.68 2.29
N GLY A 155 3.28 6.97 2.58
CA GLY A 155 3.52 8.02 1.59
C GLY A 155 4.84 7.89 0.82
N VAL A 156 5.80 7.05 1.30
CA VAL A 156 7.05 6.79 0.55
C VAL A 156 6.85 5.83 -0.63
N MET A 157 5.73 5.09 -0.65
CA MET A 157 5.39 4.20 -1.75
C MET A 157 4.80 5.00 -2.90
N ASP A 158 5.49 5.01 -4.03
CA ASP A 158 5.09 5.78 -5.21
C ASP A 158 4.68 4.88 -6.38
N PRO A 159 3.38 4.80 -6.71
CA PRO A 159 2.91 4.00 -7.84
C PRO A 159 3.48 4.43 -9.21
N MET A 160 3.91 5.70 -9.36
CA MET A 160 4.52 6.17 -10.62
C MET A 160 5.86 5.52 -10.92
N THR A 161 6.55 4.99 -9.90
CA THR A 161 7.85 4.30 -10.05
C THR A 161 7.71 2.77 -10.10
N ALA A 162 6.49 2.24 -10.01
CA ALA A 162 6.21 0.81 -10.08
C ALA A 162 5.84 0.34 -11.50
N HIS A 163 6.21 -0.89 -11.85
CA HIS A 163 5.77 -1.58 -13.05
C HIS A 163 4.45 -2.32 -12.83
N PHE A 164 4.34 -3.01 -11.71
CA PHE A 164 3.11 -3.65 -11.24
C PHE A 164 3.11 -3.72 -9.70
N VAL A 165 1.93 -3.95 -9.15
CA VAL A 165 1.74 -4.13 -7.71
C VAL A 165 1.03 -5.45 -7.46
N GLU A 166 1.52 -6.22 -6.48
CA GLU A 166 0.92 -7.45 -6.01
C GLU A 166 0.28 -7.23 -4.64
N VAL A 167 -0.87 -7.84 -4.43
CA VAL A 167 -1.57 -7.84 -3.13
C VAL A 167 -1.76 -9.27 -2.67
N PHE A 168 -1.29 -9.57 -1.46
CA PHE A 168 -1.42 -10.85 -0.77
C PHE A 168 -2.24 -10.63 0.49
N LYS A 169 -3.42 -11.22 0.61
CA LYS A 169 -4.34 -10.95 1.71
C LYS A 169 -4.19 -11.94 2.85
N GLY A 170 -4.26 -11.45 4.09
CA GLY A 170 -4.14 -12.26 5.29
C GLY A 170 -2.86 -13.09 5.33
N ALA A 171 -2.96 -14.34 5.73
CA ALA A 171 -1.85 -15.28 5.84
C ALA A 171 -1.14 -15.62 4.52
N ASN A 172 -1.67 -15.21 3.36
CA ASN A 172 -1.00 -15.40 2.06
C ASN A 172 0.29 -14.58 1.93
N ALA A 173 0.53 -13.64 2.85
CA ALA A 173 1.73 -12.80 2.94
C ALA A 173 2.85 -13.40 3.82
N LEU A 174 2.59 -14.49 4.54
CA LEU A 174 3.54 -15.05 5.52
C LEU A 174 4.89 -15.40 4.90
N ASN A 175 4.92 -15.87 3.65
CA ASN A 175 6.15 -16.24 2.93
C ASN A 175 7.10 -15.07 2.66
N PHE A 176 6.68 -13.84 2.92
CA PHE A 176 7.52 -12.65 2.88
C PHE A 176 8.03 -12.25 4.28
N GLY A 177 7.77 -13.04 5.32
CA GLY A 177 8.08 -12.72 6.70
C GLY A 177 7.07 -11.75 7.33
N ALA A 178 5.90 -11.61 6.73
CA ALA A 178 4.89 -10.67 7.19
C ALA A 178 4.39 -11.04 8.60
N SER A 179 4.54 -10.10 9.54
CA SER A 179 3.98 -10.16 10.88
C SER A 179 2.81 -9.18 10.96
N THR A 180 1.77 -9.43 10.16
CA THR A 180 0.56 -8.60 10.07
C THR A 180 -0.68 -9.46 9.85
N LEU A 181 -1.85 -8.96 10.23
CA LEU A 181 -3.11 -9.66 10.00
C LEU A 181 -3.71 -9.35 8.61
N GLY A 182 -3.44 -8.17 8.05
CA GLY A 182 -4.02 -7.72 6.77
C GLY A 182 -3.42 -8.40 5.55
N GLY A 183 -2.11 -8.63 5.58
CA GLY A 183 -1.39 -9.18 4.43
C GLY A 183 -0.25 -8.29 3.94
N ALA A 184 0.14 -8.42 2.67
CA ALA A 184 1.24 -7.66 2.09
C ALA A 184 0.89 -7.02 0.75
N ILE A 185 1.55 -5.90 0.46
CA ILE A 185 1.52 -5.23 -0.85
C ILE A 185 2.96 -5.08 -1.33
N ASN A 186 3.25 -5.64 -2.52
CA ASN A 186 4.57 -5.60 -3.14
C ASN A 186 4.57 -4.71 -4.38
N PHE A 187 5.34 -3.62 -4.32
CA PHE A 187 5.58 -2.74 -5.47
C PHE A 187 6.80 -3.23 -6.22
N VAL A 188 6.65 -3.59 -7.48
CA VAL A 188 7.72 -4.14 -8.30
C VAL A 188 8.21 -3.08 -9.28
N SER A 189 9.49 -2.75 -9.18
CA SER A 189 10.13 -1.73 -10.02
C SER A 189 10.25 -2.17 -11.48
N PRO A 190 10.16 -1.26 -12.44
CA PRO A 190 10.46 -1.57 -13.84
C PRO A 190 11.96 -1.87 -14.04
N THR A 191 12.26 -2.68 -15.06
CA THR A 191 13.63 -2.99 -15.51
C THR A 191 13.73 -2.84 -17.01
N ALA A 192 14.94 -2.68 -17.53
CA ALA A 192 15.21 -2.65 -18.97
C ALA A 192 15.32 -4.05 -19.60
N ASN A 193 14.98 -5.10 -18.88
CA ASN A 193 15.25 -6.50 -19.28
C ASN A 193 14.45 -7.01 -20.49
N LYS A 194 13.44 -6.26 -21.00
CA LYS A 194 12.53 -6.74 -22.06
C LYS A 194 12.96 -6.44 -23.50
N GLN A 195 13.80 -5.43 -23.71
CA GLN A 195 14.20 -5.01 -25.07
C GLN A 195 15.67 -4.60 -25.07
N HIS A 196 16.41 -4.98 -26.09
CA HIS A 196 17.76 -4.44 -26.35
C HIS A 196 17.64 -2.95 -26.70
N GLY A 197 18.55 -2.14 -26.16
CA GLY A 197 18.60 -0.71 -26.39
C GLY A 197 17.94 0.12 -25.28
N ALA A 198 17.69 1.39 -25.57
CA ALA A 198 17.13 2.35 -24.63
C ALA A 198 15.61 2.42 -24.72
N ASN A 199 14.96 2.51 -23.56
CA ASN A 199 13.55 2.83 -23.41
C ASN A 199 13.42 4.06 -22.53
N MET A 200 12.62 5.03 -22.95
CA MET A 200 12.36 6.25 -22.20
C MET A 200 10.85 6.53 -22.14
N LEU A 201 10.39 6.96 -20.98
CA LEU A 201 9.05 7.46 -20.77
C LEU A 201 9.12 8.80 -20.05
N VAL A 202 8.37 9.80 -20.51
CA VAL A 202 8.18 11.07 -19.81
C VAL A 202 6.69 11.35 -19.71
N LYS A 203 6.26 11.80 -18.53
CA LYS A 203 4.89 12.13 -18.20
C LYS A 203 4.85 13.48 -17.51
N ALA A 204 3.94 14.37 -17.94
CA ALA A 204 3.67 15.64 -17.26
C ALA A 204 2.16 15.82 -17.07
N GLU A 205 1.77 16.30 -15.90
CA GLU A 205 0.37 16.48 -15.49
C GLU A 205 0.18 17.86 -14.86
N GLY A 206 -0.98 18.46 -15.10
CA GLY A 206 -1.44 19.67 -14.44
C GLY A 206 -2.92 19.61 -14.17
N GLY A 207 -3.39 20.29 -13.11
CA GLY A 207 -4.80 20.22 -12.75
C GLY A 207 -5.24 21.24 -11.71
N SER A 208 -6.47 21.12 -11.26
CA SER A 208 -7.07 21.98 -10.25
C SER A 208 -6.33 21.95 -8.91
N TYR A 209 -6.47 23.01 -8.14
CA TYR A 209 -5.83 23.19 -6.82
C TYR A 209 -4.31 23.14 -6.87
N GLY A 210 -3.70 23.70 -7.92
CA GLY A 210 -2.26 23.71 -8.10
C GLY A 210 -1.64 22.34 -8.32
N TYR A 211 -2.42 21.32 -8.72
CA TYR A 211 -1.89 20.00 -9.02
C TYR A 211 -0.91 20.07 -10.18
N ARG A 212 0.27 19.54 -9.97
CA ARG A 212 1.33 19.38 -10.96
C ARG A 212 2.14 18.13 -10.66
N ALA A 213 2.45 17.36 -11.69
CA ALA A 213 3.30 16.19 -11.56
C ALA A 213 4.13 15.98 -12.82
N VAL A 214 5.34 15.49 -12.62
CA VAL A 214 6.23 15.05 -13.69
C VAL A 214 6.82 13.72 -13.28
N ALA A 215 6.83 12.76 -14.21
CA ALA A 215 7.52 11.49 -14.04
C ALA A 215 8.36 11.20 -15.28
N ALA A 216 9.56 10.69 -15.07
CA ALA A 216 10.44 10.25 -16.13
C ALA A 216 11.06 8.90 -15.76
N SER A 217 11.20 8.03 -16.74
CA SER A 217 11.92 6.78 -16.57
C SER A 217 12.77 6.48 -17.79
N MET A 218 13.91 5.88 -17.55
CA MET A 218 14.82 5.45 -18.60
C MET A 218 15.43 4.09 -18.21
N GLY A 219 15.50 3.19 -19.19
CA GLY A 219 16.15 1.92 -19.04
C GLY A 219 17.05 1.62 -20.23
N TYR A 220 18.15 0.94 -19.98
CA TYR A 220 19.06 0.47 -21.01
C TYR A 220 19.47 -0.98 -20.73
N ARG A 221 19.49 -1.81 -21.78
CA ARG A 221 19.92 -3.20 -21.69
C ARG A 221 21.15 -3.46 -22.55
N TRP A 222 22.17 -3.98 -21.88
CA TRP A 222 23.35 -4.58 -22.52
C TRP A 222 23.18 -6.09 -22.67
N GLN A 223 24.22 -6.77 -23.09
CA GLN A 223 24.18 -8.21 -23.31
C GLN A 223 23.96 -9.01 -22.00
N THR A 224 24.68 -8.68 -20.94
CA THR A 224 24.69 -9.39 -19.66
C THR A 224 24.17 -8.54 -18.49
N SER A 225 23.82 -7.28 -18.73
CA SER A 225 23.37 -6.36 -17.70
C SER A 225 22.24 -5.47 -18.20
N ASP A 226 21.53 -4.87 -17.24
CA ASP A 226 20.54 -3.84 -17.53
C ASP A 226 20.52 -2.81 -16.38
N ALA A 227 20.16 -1.58 -16.71
CA ALA A 227 19.96 -0.50 -15.76
C ALA A 227 18.61 0.16 -16.02
N HIS A 228 17.94 0.58 -14.96
CA HIS A 228 16.71 1.34 -15.04
C HIS A 228 16.68 2.41 -13.94
N ILE A 229 16.22 3.60 -14.28
CA ILE A 229 15.95 4.69 -13.36
C ILE A 229 14.57 5.28 -13.64
N SER A 230 13.81 5.52 -12.58
CA SER A 230 12.55 6.26 -12.60
C SER A 230 12.62 7.39 -11.59
N THR A 231 12.08 8.54 -11.92
CA THR A 231 11.90 9.65 -10.99
C THR A 231 10.51 10.23 -11.17
N SER A 232 9.91 10.70 -10.08
CA SER A 232 8.63 11.39 -10.10
C SER A 232 8.65 12.56 -9.12
N TYR A 233 8.01 13.64 -9.51
CA TYR A 233 7.69 14.78 -8.67
C TYR A 233 6.19 15.02 -8.74
N SER A 234 5.53 15.22 -7.61
CA SER A 234 4.12 15.60 -7.56
C SER A 234 3.88 16.62 -6.45
N ALA A 235 3.06 17.62 -6.73
CA ALA A 235 2.68 18.63 -5.76
C ALA A 235 1.22 19.07 -5.99
N GLN A 236 0.58 19.51 -4.92
CA GLN A 236 -0.77 20.06 -4.94
C GLN A 236 -0.96 21.00 -3.74
N ASP A 237 -1.68 22.09 -3.94
CA ASP A 237 -2.05 23.01 -2.86
C ASP A 237 -3.26 22.49 -2.07
N GLY A 238 -4.07 21.60 -2.70
CA GLY A 238 -5.27 21.01 -2.11
C GLY A 238 -6.48 21.94 -2.14
N HIS A 239 -7.68 21.39 -1.90
CA HIS A 239 -8.91 22.17 -1.93
C HIS A 239 -9.24 22.86 -0.60
N ARG A 240 -8.57 22.49 0.49
CA ARG A 240 -8.69 23.08 1.82
C ARG A 240 -7.53 24.04 2.09
N LEU A 241 -7.76 25.01 2.94
CA LEU A 241 -6.67 25.81 3.49
C LEU A 241 -5.69 24.91 4.24
N TYR A 242 -4.39 25.25 4.19
CA TYR A 242 -3.31 24.50 4.87
C TYR A 242 -3.27 23.01 4.48
N ASN A 243 -3.30 22.74 3.17
CA ASN A 243 -3.34 21.38 2.62
C ASN A 243 -2.29 21.14 1.52
N HIS A 244 -1.23 21.95 1.51
CA HIS A 244 -0.13 21.80 0.54
C HIS A 244 0.61 20.49 0.75
N ASN A 245 0.91 19.80 -0.34
CA ASN A 245 1.68 18.57 -0.31
C ASN A 245 2.64 18.48 -1.49
N THR A 246 3.77 17.81 -1.28
CA THR A 246 4.82 17.60 -2.27
C THR A 246 5.50 16.26 -2.01
N ARG A 247 5.78 15.51 -3.06
CA ARG A 247 6.60 14.30 -3.02
C ARG A 247 7.57 14.29 -4.19
N TRP A 248 8.79 13.85 -3.92
CA TRP A 248 9.79 13.53 -4.92
C TRP A 248 10.32 12.12 -4.65
N SER A 249 10.34 11.27 -5.67
CA SER A 249 10.79 9.87 -5.58
C SER A 249 11.79 9.56 -6.69
N ILE A 250 12.78 8.75 -6.35
CA ILE A 250 13.73 8.15 -7.29
C ILE A 250 13.77 6.65 -7.00
N ALA A 251 13.65 5.84 -8.05
CA ALA A 251 13.86 4.40 -7.99
C ALA A 251 14.82 4.00 -9.09
N ALA A 252 15.95 3.41 -8.73
CA ALA A 252 16.96 2.95 -9.67
C ALA A 252 17.33 1.49 -9.39
N ASN A 253 17.65 0.75 -10.43
CA ASN A 253 18.19 -0.59 -10.27
C ASN A 253 19.17 -0.94 -11.39
N TYR A 254 20.14 -1.81 -11.03
CA TYR A 254 21.14 -2.34 -11.94
C TYR A 254 21.22 -3.86 -11.79
N GLY A 255 20.99 -4.57 -12.88
CA GLY A 255 20.97 -6.03 -12.93
C GLY A 255 22.15 -6.59 -13.71
N LEU A 256 22.70 -7.70 -13.20
CA LEU A 256 23.76 -8.48 -13.81
C LEU A 256 23.32 -9.93 -13.95
N LYS A 257 23.67 -10.58 -15.08
CA LYS A 257 23.51 -12.02 -15.28
C LYS A 257 24.82 -12.58 -15.79
N ASN A 258 25.25 -13.72 -15.25
CA ASN A 258 26.38 -14.40 -15.83
C ASN A 258 25.99 -15.01 -17.19
N LEU A 259 26.99 -15.30 -18.04
CA LEU A 259 26.77 -15.80 -19.42
C LEU A 259 25.97 -17.10 -19.46
N ASN A 260 26.13 -17.97 -18.44
CA ASN A 260 25.40 -19.24 -18.34
C ASN A 260 24.02 -19.11 -17.68
N GLY A 261 23.61 -17.90 -17.24
CA GLY A 261 22.31 -17.66 -16.62
C GLY A 261 22.09 -18.32 -15.25
N HIS A 262 23.15 -18.86 -14.63
CA HIS A 262 23.06 -19.50 -13.30
C HIS A 262 23.05 -18.52 -12.14
N VAL A 263 23.65 -17.34 -12.31
CA VAL A 263 23.71 -16.31 -11.27
C VAL A 263 23.10 -15.02 -11.83
N GLU A 264 22.16 -14.47 -11.08
CA GLU A 264 21.56 -13.17 -11.31
C GLU A 264 21.80 -12.31 -10.06
N ASN A 265 22.22 -11.08 -10.25
CA ASN A 265 22.37 -10.09 -9.18
C ASN A 265 21.68 -8.80 -9.58
N ARG A 266 21.00 -8.16 -8.61
CA ARG A 266 20.38 -6.84 -8.84
C ARG A 266 20.52 -5.99 -7.59
N THR A 267 21.03 -4.79 -7.79
CA THR A 267 21.11 -3.75 -6.78
C THR A 267 20.01 -2.72 -7.03
N TYR A 268 19.35 -2.29 -5.96
CA TYR A 268 18.27 -1.31 -5.95
C TYR A 268 18.65 -0.11 -5.10
N LEU A 269 18.26 1.07 -5.55
CA LEU A 269 18.33 2.32 -4.81
C LEU A 269 16.97 3.00 -4.88
N HIS A 270 16.40 3.33 -3.72
CA HIS A 270 15.18 4.12 -3.62
C HIS A 270 15.43 5.33 -2.73
N PHE A 271 14.92 6.47 -3.17
CA PHE A 271 14.91 7.70 -2.41
C PHE A 271 13.52 8.31 -2.51
N THR A 272 12.97 8.73 -1.38
CA THR A 272 11.73 9.51 -1.34
C THR A 272 11.87 10.64 -0.35
N TRP A 273 11.47 11.82 -0.76
CA TRP A 273 11.26 12.99 0.05
C TRP A 273 9.81 13.42 -0.08
N LEU A 274 9.13 13.64 1.06
CA LEU A 274 7.75 14.10 1.09
C LEU A 274 7.53 15.14 2.18
N LYS A 275 6.63 16.07 1.89
CA LYS A 275 6.14 17.07 2.84
C LYS A 275 4.66 17.31 2.58
N PHE A 276 3.85 17.29 3.62
CA PHE A 276 2.45 17.65 3.51
C PHE A 276 1.91 18.30 4.79
N GLN A 277 0.88 19.12 4.62
CA GLN A 277 0.21 19.85 5.67
C GLN A 277 -1.15 19.20 5.97
N PHE A 278 -1.60 19.31 7.21
CA PHE A 278 -2.87 18.77 7.66
C PHE A 278 -3.86 19.87 7.99
N PRO A 279 -4.97 20.01 7.24
CA PRO A 279 -6.01 21.00 7.54
C PRO A 279 -6.83 20.67 8.81
N GLY A 280 -6.59 19.49 9.42
CA GLY A 280 -7.29 19.00 10.60
C GLY A 280 -8.70 18.48 10.32
N PRO A 281 -9.30 17.73 11.26
CA PRO A 281 -10.65 17.20 11.12
C PRO A 281 -11.70 18.31 11.24
N LEU A 282 -12.81 18.15 10.49
CA LEU A 282 -14.01 18.97 10.61
C LEU A 282 -15.14 18.14 11.21
N ASN A 283 -16.03 18.75 11.98
CA ASN A 283 -17.31 18.14 12.28
C ASN A 283 -18.26 18.22 11.07
N MET A 284 -19.42 17.55 11.14
CA MET A 284 -20.35 17.49 10.02
C MET A 284 -20.86 18.87 9.64
N GLN A 285 -21.21 19.72 10.60
CA GLN A 285 -21.70 21.08 10.34
C GLN A 285 -20.64 21.91 9.60
N GLN A 286 -19.39 21.89 10.07
CA GLN A 286 -18.27 22.59 9.44
C GLN A 286 -18.02 22.11 8.01
N LEU A 287 -18.15 20.79 7.77
CA LEU A 287 -18.02 20.20 6.41
C LEU A 287 -19.14 20.69 5.49
N MET A 288 -20.37 20.78 5.98
CA MET A 288 -21.52 21.21 5.19
C MET A 288 -21.52 22.72 4.95
N ASP A 289 -21.10 23.52 5.92
CA ASP A 289 -21.05 24.98 5.81
C ASP A 289 -19.92 25.45 4.88
N ASN A 290 -18.69 25.00 5.18
CA ASN A 290 -17.51 25.36 4.39
C ASN A 290 -16.47 24.23 4.38
N PRO A 291 -16.49 23.34 3.38
CA PRO A 291 -15.54 22.23 3.29
C PRO A 291 -14.08 22.66 3.07
N LYS A 292 -13.81 23.92 2.75
CA LYS A 292 -12.47 24.45 2.52
C LYS A 292 -11.76 24.93 3.78
N GLN A 293 -12.47 25.04 4.90
CA GLN A 293 -11.90 25.54 6.15
C GLN A 293 -10.90 24.57 6.81
N VAL A 294 -10.11 25.07 7.72
CA VAL A 294 -9.23 24.29 8.60
C VAL A 294 -9.88 24.09 9.96
N ASN A 295 -9.37 23.13 10.74
CA ASN A 295 -9.69 23.05 12.16
C ASN A 295 -8.89 24.15 12.90
N ALA A 296 -9.56 25.25 13.24
CA ALA A 296 -8.95 26.39 13.93
C ALA A 296 -9.12 26.33 15.47
N GLY A 297 -9.76 25.29 16.00
CA GLY A 297 -10.12 25.19 17.40
C GLY A 297 -11.39 25.96 17.73
N VAL A 298 -11.70 26.05 19.02
CA VAL A 298 -12.80 26.86 19.52
C VAL A 298 -12.34 28.32 19.52
N ASP A 299 -13.14 29.19 18.96
CA ASP A 299 -12.89 30.63 18.87
C ASP A 299 -13.17 31.26 20.26
N LEU A 300 -12.39 30.85 21.24
CA LEU A 300 -12.38 31.46 22.57
C LEU A 300 -11.22 32.46 22.64
N PRO A 301 -11.32 33.50 23.51
CA PRO A 301 -10.27 34.53 23.63
C PRO A 301 -8.87 33.96 23.87
N PHE A 302 -8.77 32.69 24.26
CA PHE A 302 -7.50 32.00 24.60
C PHE A 302 -7.18 30.83 23.67
N SER A 303 -7.93 30.56 22.59
CA SER A 303 -7.69 29.49 21.62
C SER A 303 -7.29 28.16 22.30
N MET A 304 -8.14 27.64 23.14
CA MET A 304 -7.85 26.52 24.05
C MET A 304 -7.86 25.14 23.35
N GLY A 305 -8.34 25.07 22.11
CA GLY A 305 -8.44 23.84 21.33
C GLY A 305 -7.30 23.65 20.33
N PRO A 306 -7.29 22.54 19.59
CA PRO A 306 -6.41 22.33 18.47
C PRO A 306 -6.62 23.45 17.44
N ASN A 307 -5.53 24.10 17.02
CA ASN A 307 -5.58 25.20 16.07
C ASN A 307 -4.53 24.96 14.98
N VAL A 308 -4.99 24.60 13.79
CA VAL A 308 -4.11 24.28 12.65
C VAL A 308 -3.20 25.44 12.27
N LEU A 309 -3.71 26.68 12.29
CA LEU A 309 -2.92 27.86 11.88
C LEU A 309 -1.83 28.19 12.89
N ARG A 310 -2.06 27.95 14.20
CA ARG A 310 -1.09 28.08 15.27
C ARG A 310 -0.11 26.91 15.29
N ASP A 311 -0.65 25.68 15.34
CA ASP A 311 0.13 24.48 15.66
C ASP A 311 0.87 23.91 14.45
N LYS A 312 0.50 24.35 13.22
CA LYS A 312 1.10 24.02 11.93
C LYS A 312 1.35 22.52 11.74
N PRO A 313 0.31 21.68 11.88
CA PRO A 313 0.44 20.25 11.72
C PRO A 313 0.93 19.89 10.32
N ARG A 314 1.95 19.03 10.27
CA ARG A 314 2.63 18.65 9.03
C ARG A 314 3.34 17.33 9.18
N ARG A 315 3.67 16.72 8.07
CA ARG A 315 4.69 15.70 8.01
C ARG A 315 5.80 16.12 7.06
N PHE A 316 7.00 15.87 7.48
CA PHE A 316 8.19 15.85 6.66
C PHE A 316 8.81 14.46 6.81
N ALA A 317 9.07 13.77 5.70
CA ALA A 317 9.81 12.53 5.74
C ALA A 317 10.76 12.43 4.54
N ARG A 318 11.95 11.92 4.79
CA ARG A 318 12.87 11.49 3.75
C ARG A 318 13.33 10.08 4.06
N MET A 319 13.39 9.25 3.03
CA MET A 319 13.84 7.88 3.16
C MET A 319 14.81 7.54 2.04
N ILE A 320 15.92 6.95 2.40
CA ILE A 320 16.85 6.34 1.45
C ILE A 320 16.96 4.85 1.75
N ARG A 321 16.98 4.04 0.71
CA ARG A 321 17.05 2.60 0.82
C ARG A 321 17.96 2.04 -0.25
N VAL A 322 18.86 1.15 0.17
CA VAL A 322 19.73 0.37 -0.71
C VAL A 322 19.46 -1.11 -0.44
N ALA A 323 19.32 -1.89 -1.50
CA ALA A 323 19.14 -3.34 -1.40
C ALA A 323 19.90 -4.07 -2.50
N ASN A 324 20.33 -5.28 -2.21
CA ASN A 324 20.91 -6.17 -3.21
C ASN A 324 20.22 -7.52 -3.13
N ARG A 325 19.87 -8.06 -4.29
CA ARG A 325 19.23 -9.37 -4.43
C ARG A 325 20.04 -10.23 -5.37
N THR A 326 20.47 -11.41 -4.88
CA THR A 326 21.24 -12.40 -5.63
C THR A 326 20.44 -13.68 -5.75
N GLY A 327 20.29 -14.17 -6.97
CA GLY A 327 19.67 -15.45 -7.27
C GLY A 327 20.71 -16.41 -7.85
N ILE A 328 20.72 -17.63 -7.35
CA ILE A 328 21.59 -18.73 -7.80
C ILE A 328 20.71 -19.89 -8.24
N ARG A 329 20.83 -20.29 -9.51
CA ARG A 329 20.18 -21.46 -10.07
C ARG A 329 21.14 -22.63 -10.03
N PHE A 330 20.86 -23.64 -9.21
CA PHE A 330 21.68 -24.84 -9.14
C PHE A 330 21.42 -25.78 -10.33
N ASN A 331 20.12 -25.91 -10.67
CA ASN A 331 19.65 -26.68 -11.83
C ASN A 331 18.26 -26.19 -12.26
N ALA A 332 17.60 -26.90 -13.19
CA ALA A 332 16.26 -26.54 -13.68
C ALA A 332 15.18 -26.56 -12.56
N ASN A 333 15.41 -27.30 -11.50
CA ASN A 333 14.43 -27.58 -10.43
C ASN A 333 14.75 -26.92 -9.09
N SER A 334 15.93 -26.32 -8.93
CA SER A 334 16.32 -25.74 -7.66
C SER A 334 17.03 -24.41 -7.82
N ASP A 335 16.65 -23.46 -6.98
CA ASP A 335 17.21 -22.13 -6.92
C ASP A 335 17.26 -21.60 -5.47
N LEU A 336 18.18 -20.68 -5.23
CA LEU A 336 18.32 -19.92 -4.00
C LEU A 336 18.23 -18.43 -4.36
N VAL A 337 17.45 -17.67 -3.61
CA VAL A 337 17.40 -16.22 -3.70
C VAL A 337 17.69 -15.63 -2.32
N ALA A 338 18.68 -14.76 -2.26
CA ALA A 338 19.02 -14.01 -1.05
C ALA A 338 18.95 -12.52 -1.33
N ALA A 339 18.45 -11.73 -0.37
CA ALA A 339 18.48 -10.28 -0.46
C ALA A 339 18.89 -9.68 0.88
N VAL A 340 19.72 -8.64 0.81
CA VAL A 340 20.11 -7.80 1.93
C VAL A 340 19.65 -6.38 1.66
N TYR A 341 19.25 -5.65 2.72
CA TYR A 341 18.86 -4.25 2.58
C TYR A 341 19.26 -3.44 3.81
N TYR A 342 19.39 -2.15 3.58
CA TYR A 342 19.49 -1.13 4.60
C TYR A 342 18.63 0.06 4.21
N GLN A 343 17.96 0.67 5.19
CA GLN A 343 17.17 1.88 5.01
C GLN A 343 17.38 2.86 6.15
N TYR A 344 17.42 4.12 5.79
CA TYR A 344 17.42 5.25 6.71
C TYR A 344 16.19 6.11 6.45
N ALA A 345 15.49 6.52 7.51
CA ALA A 345 14.44 7.51 7.40
C ALA A 345 14.56 8.58 8.47
N ASP A 346 14.26 9.82 8.07
CA ASP A 346 14.12 11.00 8.91
C ASP A 346 12.64 11.41 8.81
N ASP A 347 11.90 11.31 9.92
CA ASP A 347 10.44 11.49 9.97
C ASP A 347 10.05 12.47 11.08
N GLN A 348 9.59 13.66 10.70
CA GLN A 348 8.96 14.60 11.60
C GLN A 348 7.45 14.61 11.34
N PHE A 349 6.67 14.22 12.33
CA PHE A 349 5.23 14.08 12.21
C PHE A 349 4.47 14.87 13.28
N VAL A 350 3.89 16.00 12.89
CA VAL A 350 3.09 16.88 13.76
C VAL A 350 1.62 16.64 13.46
N PHE A 351 0.96 15.85 14.30
CA PHE A 351 -0.46 15.54 14.12
C PHE A 351 -1.36 16.70 14.58
N PRO A 352 -2.52 16.97 13.92
CA PRO A 352 -3.30 18.20 14.14
C PRO A 352 -3.99 18.33 15.49
N ILE A 353 -3.99 17.29 16.31
CA ILE A 353 -4.63 17.30 17.63
C ILE A 353 -3.64 17.09 18.78
N THR A 354 -2.34 17.18 18.52
CA THR A 354 -1.30 17.00 19.54
C THR A 354 -0.52 18.28 19.77
N ILE A 355 -0.01 18.41 20.98
CA ILE A 355 0.85 19.53 21.41
C ILE A 355 2.33 19.22 21.25
N SER A 356 2.68 18.16 20.55
CA SER A 356 4.04 17.65 20.43
C SER A 356 4.50 17.53 18.99
N ILE A 357 5.79 17.63 18.81
CA ILE A 357 6.50 17.41 17.55
C ILE A 357 7.44 16.22 17.74
N PRO A 358 7.03 14.99 17.42
CA PRO A 358 7.94 13.86 17.35
C PRO A 358 8.82 13.95 16.11
N HIS A 359 10.12 13.75 16.32
CA HIS A 359 11.13 13.67 15.30
C HIS A 359 11.90 12.37 15.47
N SER A 360 11.86 11.49 14.48
CA SER A 360 12.37 10.13 14.56
C SER A 360 13.38 9.86 13.45
N TYR A 361 14.53 9.34 13.85
CA TYR A 361 15.57 8.87 12.94
C TYR A 361 15.62 7.37 12.98
N HIS A 362 15.31 6.74 11.85
CA HIS A 362 15.22 5.28 11.71
C HIS A 362 16.45 4.74 10.99
N HIS A 363 17.00 3.67 11.52
CA HIS A 363 18.04 2.85 10.89
C HIS A 363 17.62 1.41 10.93
N ASP A 364 17.31 0.82 9.78
CA ASP A 364 16.82 -0.54 9.68
C ASP A 364 17.57 -1.31 8.61
N GLY A 365 17.78 -2.58 8.83
CA GLY A 365 18.38 -3.47 7.87
C GLY A 365 17.88 -4.90 8.03
N GLY A 366 18.10 -5.71 7.01
CA GLY A 366 17.65 -7.09 7.06
C GLY A 366 18.19 -7.96 5.94
N LEU A 367 17.87 -9.23 6.09
CA LEU A 367 18.24 -10.32 5.22
C LEU A 367 17.01 -11.18 4.93
N THR A 368 16.80 -11.54 3.66
CA THR A 368 15.84 -12.55 3.25
C THR A 368 16.58 -13.65 2.48
N VAL A 369 16.30 -14.91 2.79
CA VAL A 369 16.83 -16.06 2.06
C VAL A 369 15.68 -17.00 1.76
N SER A 370 15.58 -17.48 0.52
CA SER A 370 14.58 -18.45 0.11
C SER A 370 15.18 -19.47 -0.84
N TYR A 371 15.12 -20.73 -0.47
CA TYR A 371 15.46 -21.87 -1.31
C TYR A 371 14.21 -22.50 -1.86
N ARG A 372 14.22 -22.88 -3.14
CA ARG A 372 13.13 -23.59 -3.82
C ARG A 372 13.63 -24.89 -4.42
N LEU A 373 12.81 -25.93 -4.29
CA LEU A 373 13.04 -27.25 -4.91
C LEU A 373 11.72 -27.77 -5.51
N ASN A 374 11.74 -28.09 -6.81
CA ASN A 374 10.59 -28.67 -7.52
C ASN A 374 10.96 -30.11 -7.94
N THR A 375 10.30 -31.11 -7.36
CA THR A 375 10.50 -32.53 -7.67
C THR A 375 9.39 -33.10 -8.59
N GLY A 376 8.61 -32.25 -9.23
CA GLY A 376 7.44 -32.67 -10.01
C GLY A 376 6.20 -32.88 -9.14
N LYS A 377 6.23 -33.70 -8.10
CA LYS A 377 5.14 -33.87 -7.14
C LYS A 377 5.15 -32.79 -6.05
N HIS A 378 6.31 -32.37 -5.60
CA HIS A 378 6.51 -31.37 -4.53
C HIS A 378 7.10 -30.10 -5.08
N ASN A 379 6.58 -28.96 -4.67
CA ASN A 379 7.18 -27.65 -4.88
C ASN A 379 7.46 -27.04 -3.51
N LEU A 380 8.64 -27.38 -2.99
CA LEU A 380 9.14 -26.98 -1.69
C LEU A 380 9.73 -25.57 -1.76
N ARG A 381 9.44 -24.75 -0.77
CA ARG A 381 10.06 -23.46 -0.52
C ARG A 381 10.37 -23.34 0.96
N ALA A 382 11.63 -23.08 1.31
CA ALA A 382 12.02 -22.85 2.69
C ALA A 382 12.94 -21.65 2.78
N GLY A 383 12.94 -20.97 3.91
CA GLY A 383 13.78 -19.79 4.04
C GLY A 383 13.67 -19.09 5.38
N LEU A 384 14.32 -17.94 5.42
CA LEU A 384 14.34 -17.08 6.58
C LEU A 384 14.20 -15.60 6.17
N VAL A 385 13.61 -14.82 7.06
CA VAL A 385 13.58 -13.36 7.01
C VAL A 385 14.04 -12.84 8.36
N ALA A 386 15.10 -12.05 8.37
CA ALA A 386 15.63 -11.42 9.56
C ALA A 386 15.72 -9.91 9.36
N SER A 387 15.35 -9.14 10.37
CA SER A 387 15.52 -7.70 10.37
C SER A 387 15.84 -7.15 11.75
N ALA A 388 16.59 -6.05 11.77
CA ALA A 388 16.88 -5.30 12.98
C ALA A 388 16.83 -3.81 12.66
N GLY A 389 16.36 -3.03 13.63
CA GLY A 389 16.29 -1.58 13.49
C GLY A 389 16.37 -0.86 14.81
N GLN A 390 16.75 0.41 14.69
CA GLN A 390 16.82 1.37 15.79
C GLN A 390 16.15 2.67 15.39
N ILE A 391 15.39 3.24 16.33
CA ILE A 391 14.74 4.55 16.19
C ILE A 391 15.24 5.45 17.30
N ASP A 392 15.90 6.56 16.97
CA ASP A 392 16.15 7.68 17.90
C ASP A 392 14.95 8.63 17.79
N ARG A 393 14.04 8.56 18.77
CA ARG A 393 12.81 9.37 18.80
C ARG A 393 12.95 10.49 19.82
N ARG A 394 12.95 11.72 19.34
CA ARG A 394 12.96 12.93 20.15
C ARG A 394 11.64 13.65 20.01
N THR A 395 10.99 13.95 21.13
CA THR A 395 9.69 14.63 21.12
C THR A 395 9.81 15.98 21.75
N TYR A 396 9.45 17.01 20.98
CA TYR A 396 9.54 18.42 21.36
C TYR A 396 8.14 18.96 21.64
N ILE A 397 8.08 19.96 22.50
CA ILE A 397 6.88 20.77 22.72
C ILE A 397 6.63 21.59 21.45
N ASN A 398 5.40 21.53 20.94
CA ASN A 398 4.95 22.39 19.85
C ASN A 398 4.59 23.77 20.41
N LYS A 399 5.40 24.77 20.08
CA LYS A 399 5.10 26.17 20.39
C LYS A 399 4.92 26.93 19.09
N ASP A 400 3.66 27.21 18.75
CA ASP A 400 3.27 27.96 17.55
C ASP A 400 3.81 27.35 16.23
N GLY A 401 3.85 26.02 16.18
CA GLY A 401 4.35 25.25 15.02
C GLY A 401 5.85 25.03 14.99
N LEU A 402 6.59 25.46 16.01
CA LEU A 402 8.03 25.31 16.13
C LEU A 402 8.39 24.34 17.26
N GLU A 403 9.50 23.62 17.09
CA GLU A 403 10.12 22.81 18.12
C GLU A 403 10.61 23.73 19.25
N SER A 404 10.22 23.41 20.49
CA SER A 404 10.68 24.10 21.67
C SER A 404 11.48 23.12 22.54
N PHE A 405 11.25 23.07 23.86
CA PHE A 405 11.98 22.16 24.72
C PHE A 405 11.63 20.69 24.41
N MET A 406 12.64 19.84 24.36
CA MET A 406 12.46 18.40 24.32
C MET A 406 11.86 17.92 25.64
N PHE A 407 10.86 17.03 25.60
CA PHE A 407 10.24 16.45 26.79
C PHE A 407 10.22 14.92 26.79
N ALA A 408 10.62 14.28 25.68
CA ALA A 408 10.84 12.86 25.62
C ALA A 408 12.00 12.53 24.67
N HIS A 409 12.78 11.51 25.02
CA HIS A 409 13.86 10.99 24.20
C HIS A 409 13.93 9.49 24.40
N ASP A 410 13.52 8.74 23.39
CA ASP A 410 13.45 7.29 23.41
C ASP A 410 14.40 6.68 22.39
N ASN A 411 15.21 5.72 22.80
CA ASN A 411 15.96 4.84 21.92
C ASN A 411 15.20 3.51 21.81
N LEU A 412 14.61 3.26 20.65
CA LEU A 412 13.72 2.12 20.41
C LEU A 412 14.44 1.12 19.49
N GLN A 413 14.54 -0.14 19.91
CA GLN A 413 15.22 -1.18 19.18
C GLN A 413 14.28 -2.37 18.92
N ALA A 414 14.24 -2.82 17.66
CA ALA A 414 13.45 -3.97 17.26
C ALA A 414 14.32 -5.00 16.54
N ARG A 415 14.03 -6.29 16.79
CA ARG A 415 14.64 -7.41 16.07
C ARG A 415 13.58 -8.43 15.72
N ASN A 416 13.69 -9.02 14.54
CA ASN A 416 12.73 -10.01 14.07
C ASN A 416 13.47 -11.14 13.37
N LEU A 417 12.97 -12.37 13.57
CA LEU A 417 13.40 -13.56 12.86
C LEU A 417 12.16 -14.38 12.50
N THR A 418 12.00 -14.71 11.24
CA THR A 418 10.98 -15.63 10.73
C THR A 418 11.68 -16.75 9.98
N LEU A 419 11.42 -17.99 10.39
CA LEU A 419 11.78 -19.20 9.63
C LEU A 419 10.49 -19.73 9.01
N PHE A 420 10.54 -20.12 7.74
CA PHE A 420 9.38 -20.65 7.05
C PHE A 420 9.70 -21.85 6.16
N ALA A 421 8.70 -22.73 6.02
CA ALA A 421 8.70 -23.81 5.06
C ALA A 421 7.29 -23.96 4.47
N GLU A 422 7.21 -24.12 3.16
CA GLU A 422 5.98 -24.36 2.39
C GLU A 422 6.20 -25.55 1.47
N ASP A 423 5.21 -26.43 1.37
CA ASP A 423 5.18 -27.47 0.33
C ASP A 423 3.83 -27.45 -0.39
N LEU A 424 3.87 -27.28 -1.70
CA LEU A 424 2.74 -27.53 -2.57
C LEU A 424 2.87 -28.93 -3.16
N ILE A 425 1.99 -29.82 -2.74
CA ILE A 425 1.94 -31.23 -3.12
C ILE A 425 0.89 -31.44 -4.20
N ARG A 426 1.30 -31.90 -5.37
CA ARG A 426 0.39 -32.28 -6.45
C ARG A 426 -0.26 -33.63 -6.14
N LEU A 427 -1.51 -33.61 -5.68
CA LEU A 427 -2.28 -34.84 -5.40
C LEU A 427 -2.76 -35.49 -6.70
N THR A 428 -3.26 -34.67 -7.61
CA THR A 428 -3.69 -35.09 -8.97
C THR A 428 -3.31 -34.00 -9.98
N SER A 429 -3.62 -34.21 -11.26
CA SER A 429 -3.43 -33.17 -12.29
C SER A 429 -4.31 -31.93 -12.08
N LYS A 430 -5.33 -32.01 -11.22
CA LYS A 430 -6.30 -30.92 -10.95
C LYS A 430 -6.30 -30.44 -9.50
N LEU A 431 -5.75 -31.21 -8.58
CA LEU A 431 -5.81 -30.94 -7.14
C LEU A 431 -4.42 -30.85 -6.53
N ASN A 432 -4.14 -29.73 -5.90
CA ASN A 432 -2.93 -29.50 -5.12
C ASN A 432 -3.29 -29.28 -3.64
N PHE A 433 -2.46 -29.80 -2.76
CA PHE A 433 -2.49 -29.54 -1.32
C PHE A 433 -1.32 -28.61 -0.97
N VAL A 434 -1.56 -27.62 -0.14
CA VAL A 434 -0.54 -26.67 0.34
C VAL A 434 -0.44 -26.79 1.85
N ALA A 435 0.78 -26.92 2.36
CA ALA A 435 1.07 -26.89 3.78
C ALA A 435 2.23 -25.94 4.05
N ASP A 436 2.03 -24.98 4.96
CA ASP A 436 3.05 -24.03 5.38
C ASP A 436 3.20 -24.03 6.90
N ALA A 437 4.39 -23.70 7.36
CA ALA A 437 4.69 -23.45 8.75
C ALA A 437 5.67 -22.29 8.89
N HIS A 438 5.36 -21.37 9.81
CA HIS A 438 6.20 -20.21 10.11
C HIS A 438 6.48 -20.16 11.61
N LEU A 439 7.76 -20.11 11.98
CA LEU A 439 8.24 -19.85 13.34
C LEU A 439 8.75 -18.42 13.38
N VAL A 440 8.22 -17.64 14.29
CA VAL A 440 8.52 -16.21 14.36
C VAL A 440 8.93 -15.80 15.77
N TYR A 441 9.95 -14.96 15.82
CA TYR A 441 10.44 -14.30 17.04
C TYR A 441 10.61 -12.80 16.78
N ASN A 442 10.10 -11.98 17.71
CA ASN A 442 10.25 -10.53 17.66
C ASN A 442 10.64 -10.00 19.05
N GLU A 443 11.47 -8.97 19.05
CA GLU A 443 11.92 -8.25 20.22
C GLU A 443 11.62 -6.76 20.06
N ARG A 444 11.18 -6.11 21.15
CA ARG A 444 10.87 -4.67 21.22
C ARG A 444 11.45 -4.12 22.50
N ASN A 445 12.47 -3.30 22.38
CA ASN A 445 13.16 -2.65 23.51
C ASN A 445 13.05 -1.15 23.38
N SER A 446 12.57 -0.50 24.43
CA SER A 446 12.58 0.95 24.60
C SER A 446 13.48 1.32 25.76
N SER A 447 14.35 2.30 25.54
CA SER A 447 15.19 2.90 26.60
C SER A 447 14.90 4.39 26.66
N ASP A 448 14.37 4.83 27.78
CA ASP A 448 14.16 6.25 28.07
C ASP A 448 15.52 6.95 28.30
N ARG A 449 15.86 7.87 27.46
CA ARG A 449 17.09 8.64 27.50
C ARG A 449 16.86 10.07 27.97
N PHE A 450 15.64 10.41 28.37
CA PHE A 450 15.37 11.73 28.89
C PHE A 450 15.98 11.88 30.32
N PRO A 451 16.70 12.99 30.61
CA PRO A 451 17.47 13.12 31.87
C PRO A 451 16.63 13.03 33.14
N GLN A 452 15.37 13.44 33.09
CA GLN A 452 14.45 13.42 34.22
C GLN A 452 13.12 12.76 33.86
N PRO A 453 13.05 11.42 33.77
CA PRO A 453 11.88 10.72 33.26
C PRO A 453 10.61 10.94 34.08
N ASP A 454 10.74 11.23 35.39
CA ASP A 454 9.61 11.43 36.29
C ASP A 454 9.02 12.83 36.25
N LEU A 455 9.74 13.81 35.72
CA LEU A 455 9.31 15.21 35.67
C LEU A 455 9.67 15.84 34.32
N ARG A 456 8.64 16.06 33.49
CA ARG A 456 8.83 16.51 32.10
C ARG A 456 8.20 17.87 31.85
N PRO A 457 8.82 18.74 31.03
CA PRO A 457 8.29 20.05 30.70
C PRO A 457 7.10 19.96 29.74
N TRP A 458 6.20 20.90 29.84
CA TRP A 458 5.14 21.16 28.87
C TRP A 458 4.83 22.66 28.79
N TYR A 459 4.22 23.09 27.68
CA TYR A 459 3.85 24.50 27.48
C TYR A 459 2.33 24.66 27.55
N SER A 460 1.87 25.57 28.40
CA SER A 460 0.48 25.97 28.50
C SER A 460 0.20 27.13 27.54
N HIS A 461 -0.50 26.90 26.44
CA HIS A 461 -0.91 27.94 25.52
C HIS A 461 -1.83 29.00 26.19
N MET A 462 -2.59 28.60 27.20
CA MET A 462 -3.47 29.46 27.95
C MET A 462 -2.70 30.47 28.81
N SER A 463 -1.77 30.00 29.63
CA SER A 463 -0.96 30.86 30.53
C SER A 463 0.30 31.39 29.87
N LYS A 464 0.64 30.92 28.66
CA LYS A 464 1.90 31.20 27.93
C LYS A 464 3.16 30.93 28.75
N LYS A 465 3.10 29.93 29.65
CA LYS A 465 4.20 29.56 30.54
C LYS A 465 4.55 28.09 30.41
N TYR A 466 5.83 27.79 30.60
CA TYR A 466 6.30 26.43 30.77
C TYR A 466 5.94 25.94 32.20
N ARG A 467 5.57 24.68 32.26
CA ARG A 467 5.23 23.96 33.49
C ARG A 467 5.84 22.57 33.43
N TYR A 468 5.71 21.80 34.49
CA TYR A 468 6.15 20.43 34.56
C TYR A 468 4.99 19.52 34.90
N PHE A 469 5.01 18.30 34.39
CA PHE A 469 4.06 17.25 34.71
C PHE A 469 4.80 15.98 35.17
N ARG A 470 4.18 15.25 36.09
CA ARG A 470 4.70 13.95 36.51
C ARG A 470 4.51 12.93 35.39
N SER A 471 5.52 12.10 35.20
CA SER A 471 5.55 11.09 34.15
C SER A 471 6.10 9.77 34.67
N GLN A 472 6.28 8.82 33.83
CA GLN A 472 6.92 7.54 34.07
C GLN A 472 8.00 7.31 33.04
N SER A 473 8.98 6.45 33.32
CA SER A 473 9.95 6.02 32.33
C SER A 473 9.25 5.27 31.21
N THR A 474 9.72 5.49 29.98
CA THR A 474 9.27 4.79 28.78
C THR A 474 10.12 3.55 28.49
N THR A 475 10.96 3.13 29.44
CA THR A 475 11.78 1.92 29.30
C THR A 475 10.91 0.67 29.36
N LEU A 476 11.07 -0.20 28.37
CA LEU A 476 10.32 -1.44 28.19
C LEU A 476 11.16 -2.48 27.46
N ASN A 477 11.01 -3.73 27.85
CA ASN A 477 11.58 -4.87 27.14
C ASN A 477 10.47 -5.92 26.94
N GLN A 478 10.15 -6.23 25.68
CA GLN A 478 9.16 -7.24 25.34
C GLN A 478 9.65 -8.14 24.19
N HIS A 479 9.26 -9.39 24.24
CA HIS A 479 9.50 -10.35 23.19
C HIS A 479 8.23 -11.15 22.87
N PHE A 480 8.10 -11.53 21.61
CA PHE A 480 6.94 -12.24 21.10
C PHE A 480 7.41 -13.41 20.25
N SER A 481 6.75 -14.54 20.37
CA SER A 481 6.96 -15.69 19.50
C SER A 481 5.63 -16.21 18.99
N ALA A 482 5.62 -16.79 17.80
CA ALA A 482 4.43 -17.40 17.23
C ALA A 482 4.78 -18.57 16.31
N PHE A 483 3.86 -19.54 16.29
CA PHE A 483 3.79 -20.57 15.27
C PHE A 483 2.54 -20.32 14.44
N ASN A 484 2.73 -20.13 13.13
CA ASN A 484 1.66 -19.81 12.19
C ASN A 484 1.59 -20.90 11.10
N PRO A 485 0.78 -21.95 11.30
CA PRO A 485 0.53 -22.94 10.27
C PRO A 485 -0.51 -22.44 9.27
N ARG A 486 -0.40 -22.92 8.02
CA ARG A 486 -1.44 -22.82 7.00
C ARG A 486 -1.58 -24.14 6.26
N ILE A 487 -2.79 -24.59 6.05
CA ILE A 487 -3.13 -25.70 5.17
C ILE A 487 -4.15 -25.23 4.15
N GLY A 488 -4.06 -25.72 2.92
CA GLY A 488 -4.96 -25.31 1.87
C GLY A 488 -5.07 -26.31 0.73
N LEU A 489 -6.12 -26.11 -0.07
CA LEU A 489 -6.38 -26.87 -1.29
C LEU A 489 -6.53 -25.91 -2.46
N ILE A 490 -6.02 -26.31 -3.63
CA ILE A 490 -6.21 -25.63 -4.91
C ILE A 490 -6.76 -26.65 -5.89
N TYR A 491 -7.95 -26.40 -6.40
CA TYR A 491 -8.59 -27.20 -7.43
C TYR A 491 -8.66 -26.42 -8.74
N SER A 492 -8.07 -26.99 -9.82
CA SER A 492 -8.09 -26.43 -11.19
C SER A 492 -8.92 -27.34 -12.08
N PRO A 493 -10.22 -27.05 -12.30
CA PRO A 493 -11.16 -27.95 -12.97
C PRO A 493 -10.81 -28.20 -14.45
N PHE A 494 -10.24 -27.19 -15.12
CA PHE A 494 -10.01 -27.22 -16.58
C PHE A 494 -8.51 -27.21 -16.89
N LYS A 495 -8.06 -28.10 -17.79
CA LYS A 495 -6.69 -28.08 -18.31
C LYS A 495 -6.50 -26.90 -19.27
N GLY A 496 -5.42 -26.16 -19.09
CA GLY A 496 -5.08 -25.03 -19.98
C GLY A 496 -5.88 -23.74 -19.73
N GLU A 497 -6.85 -23.75 -18.80
CA GLU A 497 -7.59 -22.57 -18.40
C GLU A 497 -7.08 -22.01 -17.07
N ASP A 498 -7.13 -20.68 -16.96
CA ASP A 498 -6.72 -19.95 -15.78
C ASP A 498 -7.88 -19.86 -14.77
N VAL A 499 -8.36 -21.02 -14.30
CA VAL A 499 -9.49 -21.13 -13.36
C VAL A 499 -9.09 -21.96 -12.16
N GLN A 500 -9.30 -21.40 -10.97
CA GLN A 500 -8.99 -22.06 -9.70
C GLN A 500 -10.11 -21.84 -8.68
N VAL A 501 -10.39 -22.88 -7.90
CA VAL A 501 -11.11 -22.82 -6.64
C VAL A 501 -10.12 -23.15 -5.53
N PHE A 502 -10.15 -22.42 -4.44
CA PHE A 502 -9.22 -22.62 -3.33
C PHE A 502 -9.93 -22.52 -1.99
N GLY A 503 -9.34 -23.15 -1.01
CA GLY A 503 -9.69 -22.97 0.39
C GLY A 503 -8.47 -23.12 1.27
N ASN A 504 -8.42 -22.38 2.37
CA ASN A 504 -7.36 -22.51 3.37
C ASN A 504 -7.87 -22.27 4.79
N LEU A 505 -7.18 -22.90 5.74
CA LEU A 505 -7.23 -22.57 7.15
C LEU A 505 -5.83 -22.15 7.57
N SER A 506 -5.73 -20.98 8.17
CA SER A 506 -4.45 -20.37 8.46
C SER A 506 -4.43 -19.64 9.79
N ARG A 507 -3.26 -19.51 10.39
CA ARG A 507 -3.01 -18.64 11.55
C ARG A 507 -2.04 -17.55 11.15
N SER A 508 -2.31 -16.33 11.62
CA SER A 508 -1.43 -15.18 11.50
C SER A 508 -1.33 -14.45 12.84
N TYR A 509 -0.34 -13.60 12.97
CA TYR A 509 -0.16 -12.79 14.17
C TYR A 509 0.47 -11.44 13.82
N GLU A 510 0.33 -10.48 14.74
CA GLU A 510 0.95 -9.16 14.63
C GLU A 510 1.35 -8.67 16.02
N PRO A 511 2.64 -8.38 16.27
CA PRO A 511 3.09 -7.77 17.51
C PRO A 511 2.77 -6.27 17.50
N PRO A 512 2.69 -5.61 18.67
CA PRO A 512 2.57 -4.17 18.74
C PRO A 512 3.81 -3.47 18.18
N THR A 513 3.61 -2.27 17.64
CA THR A 513 4.68 -1.33 17.26
C THR A 513 5.05 -0.43 18.44
N PHE A 514 6.12 0.36 18.30
CA PHE A 514 6.47 1.29 19.36
C PHE A 514 5.45 2.42 19.57
N ASP A 515 4.63 2.72 18.58
CA ASP A 515 3.57 3.72 18.71
C ASP A 515 2.45 3.27 19.64
N GLU A 516 2.24 1.95 19.81
CA GLU A 516 1.32 1.39 20.80
C GLU A 516 1.97 1.16 22.16
N LEU A 517 3.26 0.78 22.19
CA LEU A 517 3.97 0.42 23.40
C LEU A 517 4.46 1.63 24.19
N VAL A 518 4.81 2.74 23.51
CA VAL A 518 5.37 3.95 24.10
C VAL A 518 4.51 5.14 23.69
N GLY A 519 3.74 5.65 24.61
CA GLY A 519 2.74 6.68 24.34
C GLY A 519 2.66 7.79 25.36
N THR A 520 1.90 8.81 25.00
CA THR A 520 1.52 9.91 25.88
C THR A 520 0.05 9.77 26.24
N GLU A 521 -0.25 9.62 27.54
CA GLU A 521 -1.62 9.67 28.03
C GLU A 521 -2.11 11.12 28.00
N VAL A 522 -2.99 11.42 27.06
CA VAL A 522 -3.57 12.75 26.88
C VAL A 522 -5.00 12.72 27.41
N THR A 523 -5.38 13.75 28.19
CA THR A 523 -6.79 13.95 28.49
C THR A 523 -7.54 14.46 27.27
N THR A 524 -8.82 14.16 27.16
CA THR A 524 -9.69 14.71 26.12
C THR A 524 -9.83 16.22 26.21
N ASN A 525 -9.49 16.82 27.39
CA ASN A 525 -9.42 18.25 27.59
C ASN A 525 -7.98 18.73 27.38
N ILE A 526 -7.69 19.24 26.19
CA ILE A 526 -6.38 19.79 25.78
C ILE A 526 -5.92 21.00 26.59
N ASN A 527 -6.76 21.54 27.44
CA ASN A 527 -6.39 22.61 28.39
C ASN A 527 -5.63 22.10 29.59
N THR A 528 -5.62 20.79 29.78
CA THR A 528 -4.89 20.15 30.86
C THR A 528 -3.53 19.66 30.39
N SER A 529 -2.55 19.63 31.29
CA SER A 529 -1.24 19.03 31.02
C SER A 529 -1.39 17.59 30.52
N PRO A 530 -0.45 17.08 29.71
CA PRO A 530 -0.31 15.64 29.52
C PRO A 530 -0.37 14.96 30.89
N LYS A 531 -1.13 13.88 31.03
CA LYS A 531 -1.21 13.20 32.34
C LYS A 531 0.09 12.47 32.66
N ARG A 532 0.64 11.78 31.65
CA ARG A 532 1.93 11.09 31.77
C ARG A 532 2.40 10.59 30.41
N LEU A 533 3.69 10.42 30.25
CA LEU A 533 4.28 9.46 29.32
C LEU A 533 4.28 8.10 30.01
N TYR A 534 4.17 7.05 29.23
CA TYR A 534 4.15 5.68 29.74
C TYR A 534 4.68 4.69 28.72
N ALA A 535 5.19 3.57 29.21
CA ALA A 535 5.33 2.35 28.44
C ALA A 535 4.28 1.35 28.93
N ILE A 536 3.64 0.66 28.00
CA ILE A 536 2.62 -0.34 28.30
C ILE A 536 3.00 -1.69 27.71
N ALA A 537 2.93 -2.74 28.51
CA ALA A 537 3.05 -4.10 28.01
C ALA A 537 1.74 -4.49 27.30
N LEU A 538 1.85 -4.81 26.01
CA LEU A 538 0.76 -5.34 25.20
C LEU A 538 1.11 -6.73 24.70
N ASP A 539 0.11 -7.59 24.59
CA ASP A 539 0.24 -8.87 23.92
C ASP A 539 0.16 -8.70 22.39
N LYS A 540 0.73 -9.67 21.69
CA LYS A 540 0.51 -9.81 20.25
C LYS A 540 -0.95 -10.13 19.96
N GLN A 541 -1.49 -9.57 18.88
CA GLN A 541 -2.76 -10.02 18.33
C GLN A 541 -2.59 -11.24 17.43
N THR A 542 -3.56 -12.14 17.40
CA THR A 542 -3.54 -13.35 16.57
C THR A 542 -4.86 -13.55 15.87
N ALA A 543 -4.85 -14.11 14.67
CA ALA A 543 -6.04 -14.46 13.92
C ALA A 543 -5.96 -15.90 13.40
N THR A 544 -7.06 -16.63 13.56
CA THR A 544 -7.30 -17.90 12.85
C THR A 544 -8.33 -17.61 11.77
N THR A 545 -7.98 -17.89 10.50
CA THR A 545 -8.80 -17.52 9.34
C THR A 545 -9.14 -18.73 8.51
N LEU A 546 -10.42 -18.91 8.22
CA LEU A 546 -10.94 -19.77 7.17
C LEU A 546 -11.23 -18.91 5.95
N GLU A 547 -10.69 -19.29 4.79
CA GLU A 547 -10.90 -18.61 3.52
C GLU A 547 -11.29 -19.61 2.43
N LEU A 548 -12.30 -19.26 1.65
CA LEU A 548 -12.78 -20.01 0.47
C LEU A 548 -12.91 -19.04 -0.69
N GLY A 549 -12.52 -19.44 -1.89
CA GLY A 549 -12.64 -18.54 -3.02
C GLY A 549 -12.44 -19.20 -4.38
N SER A 550 -12.60 -18.37 -5.40
CA SER A 550 -12.34 -18.71 -6.79
C SER A 550 -11.69 -17.53 -7.49
N LYS A 551 -10.69 -17.80 -8.30
CA LYS A 551 -10.06 -16.83 -9.19
C LYS A 551 -9.90 -17.44 -10.57
N GLY A 552 -10.06 -16.60 -11.60
CA GLY A 552 -9.93 -17.10 -12.95
C GLY A 552 -9.95 -16.02 -14.00
N ARG A 553 -9.53 -16.44 -15.20
CA ARG A 553 -9.54 -15.60 -16.39
C ARG A 553 -9.87 -16.43 -17.61
N THR A 554 -10.78 -15.91 -18.40
CA THR A 554 -11.09 -16.38 -19.76
C THR A 554 -10.74 -15.26 -20.76
N THR A 555 -11.05 -15.46 -22.02
CA THR A 555 -10.84 -14.43 -23.06
C THR A 555 -11.64 -13.15 -22.84
N ARG A 556 -12.81 -13.25 -22.20
CA ARG A 556 -13.75 -12.12 -22.02
C ARG A 556 -14.03 -11.78 -20.56
N PHE A 557 -13.72 -12.68 -19.64
CA PHE A 557 -14.13 -12.54 -18.23
C PHE A 557 -12.97 -12.88 -17.29
N SER A 558 -12.76 -12.06 -16.27
CA SER A 558 -11.86 -12.37 -15.15
C SER A 558 -12.53 -12.08 -13.84
N TRP A 559 -12.26 -12.93 -12.84
CA TRP A 559 -12.82 -12.78 -11.50
C TRP A 559 -11.83 -13.16 -10.42
N ASN A 560 -12.05 -12.60 -9.26
CA ASN A 560 -11.40 -12.94 -8.01
C ASN A 560 -12.42 -12.75 -6.89
N VAL A 561 -12.94 -13.87 -6.37
CA VAL A 561 -13.99 -13.90 -5.35
C VAL A 561 -13.46 -14.68 -4.16
N ALA A 562 -13.60 -14.12 -2.96
CA ALA A 562 -13.25 -14.79 -1.72
C ALA A 562 -14.27 -14.48 -0.63
N ALA A 563 -14.59 -15.50 0.17
CA ALA A 563 -15.28 -15.35 1.43
C ALA A 563 -14.32 -15.76 2.55
N TYR A 564 -14.31 -15.03 3.65
CA TYR A 564 -13.44 -15.31 4.77
C TYR A 564 -14.11 -15.07 6.12
N ARG A 565 -13.61 -15.78 7.14
CA ARG A 565 -13.95 -15.56 8.53
C ARG A 565 -12.72 -15.72 9.40
N SER A 566 -12.40 -14.69 10.16
CA SER A 566 -11.23 -14.60 11.02
C SER A 566 -11.66 -14.39 12.46
N TRP A 567 -11.24 -15.28 13.34
CA TRP A 567 -11.37 -15.15 14.79
C TRP A 567 -10.09 -14.48 15.31
N VAL A 568 -10.23 -13.24 15.78
CA VAL A 568 -9.09 -12.43 16.24
C VAL A 568 -9.09 -12.39 17.77
N HIS A 569 -7.94 -12.63 18.37
CA HIS A 569 -7.70 -12.55 19.81
C HIS A 569 -6.66 -11.47 20.13
N ASN A 570 -6.84 -10.80 21.25
CA ASN A 570 -5.99 -9.72 21.75
C ASN A 570 -5.81 -8.60 20.71
N GLU A 571 -6.88 -8.22 20.01
CA GLU A 571 -6.80 -7.17 19.01
C GLU A 571 -6.34 -5.85 19.64
N ILE A 572 -5.30 -5.25 19.04
CA ILE A 572 -4.72 -4.00 19.55
C ILE A 572 -5.57 -2.85 19.04
N LEU A 573 -6.30 -2.22 19.95
CA LEU A 573 -7.24 -1.13 19.67
C LEU A 573 -6.91 0.12 20.47
N GLU A 574 -7.16 1.27 19.86
CA GLU A 574 -7.17 2.54 20.56
C GLU A 574 -8.58 2.77 21.14
N VAL A 575 -8.67 2.83 22.45
CA VAL A 575 -9.92 2.92 23.18
C VAL A 575 -9.98 4.23 23.96
N LYS A 576 -11.10 4.94 23.85
CA LYS A 576 -11.41 6.11 24.66
C LYS A 576 -12.13 5.70 25.93
N ASP A 577 -11.61 6.12 27.07
CA ASP A 577 -12.32 6.09 28.36
C ASP A 577 -13.02 7.45 28.54
N TYR A 578 -14.29 7.51 28.21
CA TYR A 578 -15.07 8.76 28.32
C TYR A 578 -15.27 9.23 29.78
N VAL A 579 -15.24 8.30 30.71
CA VAL A 579 -15.41 8.65 32.17
C VAL A 579 -14.16 9.35 32.69
N ARG A 580 -12.98 8.83 32.30
CA ARG A 580 -11.69 9.41 32.71
C ARG A 580 -11.16 10.44 31.71
N GLY A 581 -11.79 10.58 30.57
CA GLY A 581 -11.30 11.43 29.46
C GLY A 581 -9.94 11.00 28.92
N ILE A 582 -9.63 9.73 28.93
CA ILE A 582 -8.32 9.17 28.57
C ILE A 582 -8.44 8.35 27.29
N LYS A 583 -7.46 8.50 26.44
CA LYS A 583 -7.25 7.69 25.24
C LYS A 583 -6.03 6.80 25.47
N ARG A 584 -6.17 5.49 25.29
CA ARG A 584 -5.11 4.52 25.46
C ARG A 584 -5.22 3.38 24.46
N THR A 585 -4.12 2.71 24.23
CA THR A 585 -4.09 1.45 23.49
C THR A 585 -4.26 0.28 24.45
N GLU A 586 -5.07 -0.71 24.08
CA GLU A 586 -5.26 -1.92 24.86
C GLU A 586 -5.47 -3.15 23.96
N ASN A 587 -5.18 -4.35 24.48
CA ASN A 587 -5.58 -5.59 23.85
C ASN A 587 -7.06 -5.85 24.13
N TYR A 588 -7.87 -5.93 23.08
CA TYR A 588 -9.27 -6.30 23.19
C TYR A 588 -9.42 -7.83 23.09
N PRO A 589 -10.21 -8.48 23.97
CA PRO A 589 -10.15 -9.94 24.08
C PRO A 589 -10.45 -10.69 22.80
N THR A 590 -11.58 -10.41 22.15
CA THR A 590 -12.01 -11.15 20.97
C THR A 590 -12.84 -10.30 20.01
N THR A 591 -12.51 -10.39 18.72
CA THR A 591 -13.29 -9.82 17.62
C THR A 591 -13.48 -10.85 16.53
N LEU A 592 -14.49 -10.65 15.69
CA LEU A 592 -14.80 -11.46 14.53
C LEU A 592 -14.77 -10.60 13.27
N HIS A 593 -13.91 -10.96 12.32
CA HIS A 593 -13.84 -10.31 11.03
C HIS A 593 -14.31 -11.28 9.95
N GLN A 594 -15.45 -11.03 9.34
CA GLN A 594 -15.94 -11.85 8.24
C GLN A 594 -16.38 -10.99 7.07
N GLY A 595 -16.22 -11.51 5.86
CA GLY A 595 -16.55 -10.74 4.67
C GLY A 595 -16.54 -11.54 3.38
N VAL A 596 -17.00 -10.86 2.34
CA VAL A 596 -16.96 -11.32 0.94
C VAL A 596 -16.30 -10.24 0.10
N GLU A 597 -15.32 -10.64 -0.68
CA GLU A 597 -14.55 -9.79 -1.59
C GLU A 597 -14.82 -10.26 -3.02
N VAL A 598 -15.27 -9.39 -3.89
CA VAL A 598 -15.60 -9.69 -5.29
C VAL A 598 -14.90 -8.70 -6.20
N GLY A 599 -14.10 -9.19 -7.12
CA GLY A 599 -13.54 -8.43 -8.22
C GLY A 599 -13.92 -9.08 -9.54
N LEU A 600 -14.52 -8.31 -10.44
CA LEU A 600 -14.99 -8.77 -11.73
C LEU A 600 -14.54 -7.82 -12.84
N ASN A 601 -14.11 -8.36 -13.98
CA ASN A 601 -13.94 -7.61 -15.22
C ASN A 601 -14.49 -8.43 -16.38
N ALA A 602 -15.30 -7.79 -17.21
CA ALA A 602 -15.96 -8.43 -18.34
C ALA A 602 -15.87 -7.57 -19.60
N VAL A 603 -15.43 -8.16 -20.71
CA VAL A 603 -15.60 -7.59 -22.04
C VAL A 603 -17.00 -7.93 -22.50
N VAL A 604 -17.92 -6.99 -22.34
CA VAL A 604 -19.36 -7.21 -22.60
C VAL A 604 -19.71 -7.01 -24.06
N ALA A 605 -18.95 -6.21 -24.78
CA ALA A 605 -19.13 -5.99 -26.21
C ALA A 605 -17.78 -5.78 -26.92
N ASP A 606 -17.61 -6.50 -28.02
CA ASP A 606 -16.59 -6.31 -29.04
C ASP A 606 -17.32 -5.77 -30.27
N ASN A 607 -16.99 -4.57 -30.76
CA ASN A 607 -17.69 -3.82 -31.80
C ASN A 607 -19.17 -3.50 -31.48
N PRO A 608 -19.51 -2.87 -30.33
CA PRO A 608 -20.88 -2.67 -29.89
C PRO A 608 -21.75 -1.82 -30.85
N TRP A 609 -21.15 -1.09 -31.79
CA TRP A 609 -21.88 -0.22 -32.75
C TRP A 609 -21.65 -0.60 -34.22
N GLY A 610 -21.17 -1.82 -34.51
CA GLY A 610 -21.02 -2.32 -35.89
C GLY A 610 -19.94 -1.62 -36.74
N ILE A 611 -19.21 -0.70 -36.17
CA ILE A 611 -18.09 0.01 -36.77
C ILE A 611 -16.82 -0.70 -36.28
N ASN A 612 -16.17 -1.44 -37.08
CA ASN A 612 -14.99 -2.32 -36.88
C ASN A 612 -13.96 -1.88 -35.81
N ALA A 613 -14.35 -1.50 -34.60
CA ALA A 613 -13.39 -0.72 -33.89
C ALA A 613 -13.50 -0.50 -32.38
N GLY A 614 -14.40 -1.11 -31.65
CA GLY A 614 -14.52 -0.76 -30.23
C GLY A 614 -14.68 -1.94 -29.28
N LYS A 615 -14.22 -1.79 -28.04
CA LYS A 615 -14.34 -2.76 -26.96
C LYS A 615 -14.92 -2.09 -25.73
N LEU A 616 -16.01 -2.61 -25.21
CA LEU A 616 -16.60 -2.16 -23.95
C LEU A 616 -16.26 -3.17 -22.84
N THR A 617 -15.59 -2.68 -21.80
CA THR A 617 -15.23 -3.45 -20.61
C THR A 617 -15.97 -2.90 -19.41
N LEU A 618 -16.63 -3.75 -18.64
CA LEU A 618 -17.18 -3.44 -17.33
C LEU A 618 -16.25 -4.03 -16.26
N GLY A 619 -15.91 -3.23 -15.27
CA GLY A 619 -15.14 -3.63 -14.11
C GLY A 619 -15.91 -3.34 -12.82
N GLY A 620 -15.71 -4.17 -11.81
CA GLY A 620 -16.36 -3.94 -10.52
C GLY A 620 -15.64 -4.62 -9.37
N VAL A 621 -15.61 -3.91 -8.25
CA VAL A 621 -15.21 -4.43 -6.95
C VAL A 621 -16.35 -4.22 -5.98
N TYR A 622 -16.65 -5.26 -5.22
CA TYR A 622 -17.57 -5.23 -4.10
C TYR A 622 -16.94 -5.90 -2.89
N ASP A 623 -16.91 -5.17 -1.77
CA ASP A 623 -16.45 -5.66 -0.50
C ASP A 623 -17.58 -5.58 0.53
N PHE A 624 -17.94 -6.72 1.09
CA PHE A 624 -18.80 -6.83 2.26
C PHE A 624 -17.94 -7.14 3.48
N SER A 625 -18.09 -6.36 4.56
CA SER A 625 -17.32 -6.50 5.80
C SER A 625 -18.25 -6.44 7.00
N ASP A 626 -18.39 -7.54 7.70
CA ASP A 626 -19.12 -7.59 8.97
C ASP A 626 -18.12 -7.91 10.10
N PHE A 627 -17.60 -6.83 10.72
CA PHE A 627 -16.59 -6.90 11.76
C PHE A 627 -17.20 -6.46 13.09
N ARG A 628 -17.13 -7.36 14.07
CA ARG A 628 -17.83 -7.18 15.36
C ARG A 628 -16.95 -7.58 16.53
N PHE A 629 -17.22 -6.94 17.64
CA PHE A 629 -16.76 -7.40 18.93
C PHE A 629 -17.52 -8.66 19.32
N SER A 630 -16.82 -9.77 19.51
CA SER A 630 -17.41 -11.06 19.90
C SER A 630 -17.38 -11.32 21.40
N GLY A 631 -16.73 -10.43 22.20
CA GLY A 631 -16.69 -10.47 23.65
C GLY A 631 -16.39 -9.11 24.23
N GLY A 632 -16.29 -9.00 25.57
CA GLY A 632 -15.94 -7.78 26.29
C GLY A 632 -17.03 -6.69 26.29
N LYS A 633 -16.66 -5.46 26.68
CA LYS A 633 -17.59 -4.34 26.90
C LYS A 633 -18.36 -3.87 25.67
N TYR A 634 -17.84 -4.13 24.47
CA TYR A 634 -18.46 -3.74 23.19
C TYR A 634 -19.12 -4.92 22.47
N GLN A 635 -19.34 -6.05 23.13
CA GLN A 635 -19.91 -7.26 22.51
C GLN A 635 -21.13 -6.93 21.64
N GLY A 636 -21.15 -7.49 20.41
CA GLY A 636 -22.20 -7.28 19.41
C GLY A 636 -22.10 -5.97 18.62
N LYS A 637 -21.29 -4.98 19.06
CA LYS A 637 -21.05 -3.74 18.33
C LYS A 637 -20.14 -3.99 17.14
N ARG A 638 -20.29 -3.16 16.08
CA ARG A 638 -19.41 -3.17 14.93
C ARG A 638 -18.09 -2.47 15.23
N LEU A 639 -16.98 -2.96 14.70
CA LEU A 639 -15.71 -2.26 14.77
C LEU A 639 -15.83 -0.92 14.03
N ALA A 640 -15.34 0.14 14.69
CA ALA A 640 -15.33 1.47 14.09
C ALA A 640 -14.36 1.50 12.89
N GLY A 641 -14.69 2.31 11.90
CA GLY A 641 -13.77 2.59 10.81
C GLY A 641 -13.96 1.76 9.55
N ILE A 642 -14.81 0.75 9.58
CA ILE A 642 -14.93 -0.21 8.50
C ILE A 642 -16.32 -0.10 7.87
N PRO A 643 -16.42 0.28 6.57
CA PRO A 643 -17.69 0.27 5.87
C PRO A 643 -18.18 -1.15 5.69
N GLN A 644 -19.46 -1.38 5.93
CA GLN A 644 -20.06 -2.71 5.75
C GLN A 644 -20.15 -3.09 4.26
N HIS A 645 -20.44 -2.12 3.41
CA HIS A 645 -20.52 -2.27 1.97
C HIS A 645 -19.65 -1.21 1.31
N TYR A 646 -18.80 -1.63 0.40
CA TYR A 646 -17.99 -0.75 -0.42
C TYR A 646 -17.99 -1.24 -1.86
N LEU A 647 -18.29 -0.36 -2.79
CA LEU A 647 -18.35 -0.67 -4.22
C LEU A 647 -17.48 0.31 -5.01
N ASN A 648 -16.79 -0.23 -6.00
CA ASN A 648 -16.09 0.57 -6.99
C ASN A 648 -16.36 -0.05 -8.36
N LEU A 649 -17.16 0.63 -9.18
CA LEU A 649 -17.62 0.13 -10.47
C LEU A 649 -17.06 1.00 -11.59
N SER A 650 -16.72 0.40 -12.73
CA SER A 650 -16.21 1.11 -13.90
C SER A 650 -16.78 0.57 -15.19
N ALA A 651 -16.92 1.45 -16.16
CA ALA A 651 -17.20 1.12 -17.55
C ALA A 651 -16.16 1.83 -18.42
N GLU A 652 -15.42 1.10 -19.26
CA GLU A 652 -14.41 1.65 -20.15
C GLU A 652 -14.68 1.20 -21.59
N TYR A 653 -14.78 2.18 -22.47
CA TYR A 653 -14.87 1.98 -23.90
C TYR A 653 -13.54 2.34 -24.56
N GLU A 654 -12.93 1.40 -25.27
CA GLU A 654 -11.71 1.60 -26.03
C GLU A 654 -12.03 1.46 -27.52
N HIS A 655 -11.70 2.50 -28.31
CA HIS A 655 -11.86 2.51 -29.76
C HIS A 655 -10.52 2.30 -30.47
N SER A 656 -10.52 1.64 -31.61
CA SER A 656 -9.31 1.33 -32.38
C SER A 656 -8.56 2.55 -32.91
N CYS A 657 -9.20 3.72 -33.00
CA CYS A 657 -8.52 4.98 -33.33
C CYS A 657 -7.61 5.50 -32.20
N GLY A 658 -7.57 4.82 -31.04
CA GLY A 658 -6.76 5.23 -29.90
C GLY A 658 -7.53 6.00 -28.80
N LEU A 659 -8.83 6.24 -28.98
CA LEU A 659 -9.69 6.87 -27.98
C LEU A 659 -10.08 5.85 -26.91
N SER A 660 -9.98 6.23 -25.64
CA SER A 660 -10.52 5.50 -24.48
C SER A 660 -11.35 6.46 -23.65
N ILE A 661 -12.56 6.05 -23.27
CA ILE A 661 -13.44 6.79 -22.35
C ILE A 661 -13.83 5.86 -21.23
N ALA A 662 -13.65 6.30 -19.98
CA ALA A 662 -14.00 5.54 -18.80
C ALA A 662 -14.85 6.38 -17.84
N ALA A 663 -15.87 5.74 -17.26
CA ALA A 663 -16.62 6.25 -16.12
C ALA A 663 -16.44 5.31 -14.94
N GLN A 664 -16.31 5.87 -13.75
CA GLN A 664 -16.11 5.13 -12.51
C GLN A 664 -17.02 5.72 -11.43
N VAL A 665 -17.57 4.86 -10.59
CA VAL A 665 -18.30 5.26 -9.38
C VAL A 665 -17.72 4.55 -8.16
N GLU A 666 -17.32 5.34 -7.18
CA GLU A 666 -17.05 4.88 -5.82
C GLU A 666 -18.33 5.08 -4.99
N TRP A 667 -18.81 4.01 -4.39
CA TRP A 667 -20.07 4.03 -3.66
C TRP A 667 -19.96 3.29 -2.33
N LYS A 668 -20.29 3.99 -1.27
CA LYS A 668 -20.48 3.47 0.08
C LYS A 668 -21.94 3.67 0.47
N PRO A 669 -22.81 2.65 0.27
CA PRO A 669 -24.26 2.81 0.39
C PRO A 669 -24.77 2.96 1.83
N GLY A 670 -24.00 2.53 2.84
CA GLY A 670 -24.41 2.57 4.24
C GLY A 670 -23.56 3.47 5.12
N GLU A 671 -24.03 3.73 6.32
CA GLU A 671 -23.29 4.44 7.35
C GLU A 671 -22.19 3.58 7.96
N THR A 672 -21.07 4.21 8.31
CA THR A 672 -19.93 3.55 8.94
C THR A 672 -19.76 4.09 10.36
N PRO A 673 -19.76 3.22 11.40
CA PRO A 673 -19.49 3.68 12.75
C PRO A 673 -18.07 4.23 12.85
N ILE A 674 -17.90 5.36 13.55
CA ILE A 674 -16.61 6.00 13.79
C ILE A 674 -16.17 5.95 15.24
N ASP A 675 -16.99 5.34 16.09
CA ASP A 675 -16.70 5.03 17.48
C ASP A 675 -17.10 3.58 17.82
N HIS A 676 -16.45 2.98 18.81
CA HIS A 676 -16.70 1.58 19.21
C HIS A 676 -18.03 1.36 19.90
N THR A 677 -18.67 2.40 20.42
CA THR A 677 -20.02 2.34 21.00
C THR A 677 -21.10 2.37 19.93
N ASN A 678 -20.75 2.65 18.67
CA ASN A 678 -21.64 2.81 17.53
C ASN A 678 -22.70 3.89 17.74
N THR A 679 -22.29 5.02 18.28
CA THR A 679 -23.15 6.21 18.51
C THR A 679 -22.91 7.30 17.48
N MET A 680 -21.75 7.32 16.83
CA MET A 680 -21.38 8.25 15.80
C MET A 680 -21.12 7.54 14.47
N PHE A 681 -21.60 8.14 13.37
CA PHE A 681 -21.52 7.50 12.06
C PHE A 681 -21.03 8.48 11.00
N GLN A 682 -20.22 7.97 10.08
CA GLN A 682 -19.93 8.63 8.82
C GLN A 682 -21.07 8.32 7.83
N PRO A 683 -21.68 9.31 7.18
CA PRO A 683 -22.76 9.09 6.20
C PRO A 683 -22.34 8.28 4.98
N ALA A 684 -23.31 7.70 4.31
CA ALA A 684 -23.17 7.12 2.98
C ALA A 684 -22.73 8.18 1.96
N TYR A 685 -22.01 7.76 0.92
CA TYR A 685 -21.65 8.64 -0.20
C TYR A 685 -21.47 7.86 -1.51
N ARG A 686 -21.55 8.60 -2.61
CA ARG A 686 -21.16 8.13 -3.95
C ARG A 686 -20.43 9.24 -4.68
N VAL A 687 -19.36 8.85 -5.40
CA VAL A 687 -18.51 9.78 -6.14
C VAL A 687 -18.32 9.27 -7.55
N TRP A 688 -18.64 10.10 -8.54
CA TRP A 688 -18.49 9.79 -9.94
C TRP A 688 -17.23 10.42 -10.50
N ASN A 689 -16.47 9.65 -11.27
CA ASN A 689 -15.26 10.07 -11.96
C ASN A 689 -15.38 9.73 -13.44
N VAL A 690 -14.83 10.56 -14.31
CA VAL A 690 -14.81 10.35 -15.75
C VAL A 690 -13.42 10.62 -16.27
N ARG A 691 -12.97 9.80 -17.21
CA ARG A 691 -11.67 9.93 -17.87
C ARG A 691 -11.84 9.75 -19.37
N ALA A 692 -11.12 10.54 -20.17
CA ALA A 692 -10.91 10.33 -21.59
C ALA A 692 -9.41 10.34 -21.87
N ALA A 693 -8.95 9.39 -22.68
CA ALA A 693 -7.56 9.30 -23.12
C ALA A 693 -7.51 9.10 -24.62
N TYR A 694 -6.48 9.65 -25.26
CA TYR A 694 -6.27 9.53 -26.70
C TYR A 694 -4.80 9.26 -27.01
N ALA A 695 -4.55 8.16 -27.72
CA ALA A 695 -3.20 7.81 -28.17
C ALA A 695 -2.95 8.41 -29.56
N LEU A 696 -2.03 9.38 -29.62
CA LEU A 696 -1.52 10.00 -30.84
C LEU A 696 -0.37 9.15 -31.40
N GLY A 697 -0.72 8.14 -32.20
CA GLY A 697 0.25 7.19 -32.72
C GLY A 697 0.82 6.26 -31.63
N LYS A 698 2.10 5.87 -31.77
CA LYS A 698 2.74 4.88 -30.87
C LYS A 698 3.42 5.48 -29.65
N ASN A 699 3.69 6.79 -29.66
CA ASN A 699 4.66 7.41 -28.75
C ASN A 699 4.06 8.50 -27.87
N ILE A 700 2.88 9.03 -28.19
CA ILE A 700 2.24 10.13 -27.45
C ILE A 700 0.86 9.70 -27.00
N SER A 701 0.52 9.98 -25.76
CA SER A 701 -0.82 9.80 -25.23
C SER A 701 -1.23 11.07 -24.46
N LEU A 702 -2.45 11.52 -24.68
CA LEU A 702 -3.08 12.62 -23.97
C LEU A 702 -4.20 12.07 -23.12
N TYR A 703 -4.44 12.62 -21.94
CA TYR A 703 -5.65 12.29 -21.18
C TYR A 703 -6.17 13.47 -20.36
N VAL A 704 -7.46 13.40 -20.08
CA VAL A 704 -8.17 14.31 -19.18
C VAL A 704 -8.96 13.45 -18.19
N GLU A 705 -8.87 13.78 -16.91
CA GLU A 705 -9.59 13.10 -15.84
C GLU A 705 -10.35 14.13 -14.99
N MET A 706 -11.64 13.88 -14.77
CA MET A 706 -12.48 14.66 -13.88
C MET A 706 -12.92 13.79 -12.71
N LYS A 707 -12.56 14.16 -11.49
CA LYS A 707 -12.98 13.50 -10.25
C LYS A 707 -14.12 14.26 -9.60
N ASN A 708 -15.04 13.50 -8.98
CA ASN A 708 -16.24 14.06 -8.32
C ASN A 708 -17.04 14.98 -9.24
N VAL A 709 -17.39 14.51 -10.44
CA VAL A 709 -18.11 15.29 -11.46
C VAL A 709 -19.50 15.77 -10.98
N ALA A 710 -20.11 15.07 -10.03
CA ALA A 710 -21.36 15.45 -9.40
C ALA A 710 -21.20 16.51 -8.29
N ASN A 711 -19.96 16.96 -8.00
CA ASN A 711 -19.64 17.91 -6.92
C ASN A 711 -20.25 17.51 -5.56
N SER A 712 -20.26 16.23 -5.24
CA SER A 712 -20.78 15.70 -3.98
C SER A 712 -19.93 16.16 -2.80
N ARG A 713 -20.57 16.62 -1.71
CA ARG A 713 -19.92 16.88 -0.43
C ARG A 713 -19.89 15.59 0.38
N TYR A 714 -18.72 15.13 0.73
CA TYR A 714 -18.55 13.87 1.48
C TYR A 714 -17.27 13.88 2.32
N ALA A 715 -17.22 13.08 3.33
CA ALA A 715 -16.00 12.80 4.08
C ALA A 715 -15.37 11.49 3.55
N SER A 716 -14.17 11.59 2.96
CA SER A 716 -13.42 10.40 2.49
C SER A 716 -12.88 9.58 3.65
N SER A 717 -12.61 10.23 4.79
CA SER A 717 -12.04 9.63 6.01
C SER A 717 -12.54 10.35 7.25
N TYR A 718 -12.23 9.81 8.41
CA TYR A 718 -12.66 10.32 9.72
C TYR A 718 -11.65 9.92 10.80
N VAL A 719 -11.66 10.62 11.90
CA VAL A 719 -10.91 10.25 13.11
C VAL A 719 -11.76 9.26 13.90
N ILE A 720 -11.24 8.07 14.16
CA ILE A 720 -11.88 7.07 15.02
C ILE A 720 -11.75 7.53 16.47
N SER A 721 -12.85 7.44 17.21
CA SER A 721 -12.91 7.90 18.60
C SER A 721 -13.35 6.81 19.58
#